data_e943be8f596e3b1e4f074c9b9ece1c2f
#
_entry.id   e943be8f596e3b1e4f074c9b9ece1c2f
#
_cell.length_a   1.000
_cell.length_b   1.000
_cell.length_c   1.000
_cell.angle_alpha   90.00
_cell.angle_beta   90.00
_cell.angle_gamma   90.00
#
_symmetry.space_group_name_H-M   'P 1'
#
loop_
_entity.id
_entity.type
_entity.pdbx_description
1 polymer ?
#
loop_
_entity_poly.entity_id
_entity_poly.type
_entity_poly.pdbx_seq_one_letter_code
_entity_poly.pdbx_strand_id
1 'polypeptide(L)'
;MVPEYCVENLARTGGPVALVIGIALAAAVVGALIVTRRRRGGLVALAVLALVPMLALVPGRAEASASKTCPDGYHYVAAKDRAPEAGQTVVPAPAPSEDPQNPAPEPPPAPEHRSDYDESWMTPRTRFLLAADGSSGIGASGEELPNWDIARNTIRAYMNAGRDGIANKTESPYITDVTAIAAAKAEEIAADCSAAKAAGKKPAAVFDADDTTLWTYDMEDGAMHFAFTPAKQQEWFDHNQMPATPGMVALVKKVHAAGCEIIGLTGRNDAQKDYTIQNLTDAGYVDDGGEPLFAADRYFTKFLKTAPMPDYLKAQGRCDAAANKCTTVQFKAGTRQHIIEDLGYTIVGNFGDQWSDLQGGYADKWIKLPNATYYLPSPNFPETEAADAAAGMAPAESTYDLMPDGSSGKAEGVKDYMVPNMDIVKATIRAYYNASPDAALGQYVANKTESSYISDVTAVTSAAKEEVVANCKAAVARGEKPAITLDADDTTLWTYDMEEWLEFNFSPEKQIEYLKTNYHALPATPGMVDLVTAAKAAGCEPIGLTGRSDDLKEVTQRNLNEVGYPAIPSELYFTKKSSMASELPSWVSCAKDKCTTIEFKSSVRKHIENDLGYRIVGNFGDQYSDLIGGYADVAYKLPNPTYYLP
;
A
#
# COMPACT_ATOMS: atom_id res chain seq x y z
N MET A 1 -5.65 34.06 3.37
CA MET A 1 -6.19 34.55 2.10
C MET A 1 -5.64 33.66 1.00
N VAL A 2 -6.51 32.99 0.26
CA VAL A 2 -6.09 32.21 -0.92
C VAL A 2 -5.53 33.20 -1.93
N PRO A 3 -4.32 33.02 -2.47
CA PRO A 3 -3.76 33.94 -3.43
C PRO A 3 -4.66 34.01 -4.66
N GLU A 4 -5.08 35.23 -4.98
CA GLU A 4 -5.90 35.53 -6.14
C GLU A 4 -5.00 36.06 -7.24
N TYR A 5 -5.22 35.64 -8.48
CA TYR A 5 -4.34 35.98 -9.60
C TYR A 5 -5.11 36.67 -10.71
N CYS A 6 -4.45 37.62 -11.37
CA CYS A 6 -4.86 38.12 -12.68
C CYS A 6 -4.06 37.35 -13.75
N VAL A 7 -4.75 36.71 -14.67
CA VAL A 7 -4.12 35.87 -15.72
C VAL A 7 -4.26 36.62 -17.06
N GLU A 8 -3.15 36.68 -17.81
CA GLU A 8 -3.10 37.33 -19.11
C GLU A 8 -4.11 36.72 -20.10
N ASN A 9 -4.90 37.58 -20.76
CA ASN A 9 -5.80 37.17 -21.82
C ASN A 9 -4.99 36.80 -23.06
N LEU A 10 -4.73 35.51 -23.28
CA LEU A 10 -4.12 35.04 -24.53
C LEU A 10 -5.03 35.46 -25.70
N ALA A 11 -4.54 36.36 -26.55
CA ALA A 11 -5.23 36.72 -27.77
C ALA A 11 -5.49 35.44 -28.59
N ARG A 12 -6.72 35.19 -28.95
CA ARG A 12 -7.14 34.12 -29.88
C ARG A 12 -6.61 34.42 -31.28
N THR A 13 -5.30 34.33 -31.47
CA THR A 13 -4.69 34.27 -32.79
C THR A 13 -4.16 32.87 -33.01
N GLY A 14 -4.82 32.10 -33.87
CA GLY A 14 -4.54 30.70 -34.16
C GLY A 14 -3.20 30.42 -34.85
N GLY A 15 -2.12 31.11 -34.46
CA GLY A 15 -0.83 31.02 -35.12
C GLY A 15 0.22 30.10 -34.42
N PRO A 16 0.49 30.23 -33.12
CA PRO A 16 1.63 29.47 -32.53
C PRO A 16 1.26 28.06 -32.08
N VAL A 17 0.05 27.76 -31.66
CA VAL A 17 -0.34 26.43 -31.16
C VAL A 17 -0.43 25.41 -32.29
N ALA A 18 -0.91 25.81 -33.47
CA ALA A 18 -0.95 24.95 -34.65
C ALA A 18 0.47 24.57 -35.14
N LEU A 19 1.44 25.47 -34.98
CA LEU A 19 2.83 25.24 -35.40
C LEU A 19 3.56 24.28 -34.43
N VAL A 20 3.33 24.38 -33.12
CA VAL A 20 3.94 23.49 -32.11
C VAL A 20 3.37 22.08 -32.22
N ILE A 21 2.07 21.92 -32.43
CA ILE A 21 1.44 20.61 -32.65
C ILE A 21 1.92 20.00 -33.98
N GLY A 22 2.07 20.82 -35.03
CA GLY A 22 2.62 20.38 -36.33
C GLY A 22 4.06 19.89 -36.23
N ILE A 23 4.91 20.55 -35.46
CA ILE A 23 6.31 20.15 -35.23
C ILE A 23 6.39 18.89 -34.37
N ALA A 24 5.58 18.74 -33.35
CA ALA A 24 5.53 17.54 -32.51
C ALA A 24 5.03 16.31 -33.28
N LEU A 25 4.03 16.45 -34.14
CA LEU A 25 3.54 15.40 -35.03
C LEU A 25 4.58 15.03 -36.11
N ALA A 26 5.28 16.00 -36.68
CA ALA A 26 6.35 15.75 -37.64
C ALA A 26 7.55 15.02 -36.99
N ALA A 27 7.89 15.37 -35.74
CA ALA A 27 8.96 14.69 -34.99
C ALA A 27 8.58 13.24 -34.61
N ALA A 28 7.32 12.99 -34.26
CA ALA A 28 6.82 11.65 -33.97
C ALA A 28 6.80 10.75 -35.22
N VAL A 29 6.39 11.29 -36.38
CA VAL A 29 6.40 10.54 -37.65
C VAL A 29 7.83 10.25 -38.14
N VAL A 30 8.76 11.17 -37.97
CA VAL A 30 10.20 10.96 -38.32
C VAL A 30 10.83 9.95 -37.34
N GLY A 31 10.47 10.00 -36.04
CA GLY A 31 10.92 9.02 -35.05
C GLY A 31 10.43 7.60 -35.38
N ALA A 32 9.16 7.45 -35.74
CA ALA A 32 8.58 6.17 -36.14
C ALA A 32 9.20 5.61 -37.43
N LEU A 33 9.49 6.48 -38.41
CA LEU A 33 10.17 6.09 -39.67
C LEU A 33 11.62 5.65 -39.45
N ILE A 34 12.33 6.22 -38.48
CA ILE A 34 13.70 5.83 -38.14
C ILE A 34 13.72 4.47 -37.41
N VAL A 35 12.75 4.19 -36.55
CA VAL A 35 12.63 2.91 -35.84
C VAL A 35 12.22 1.77 -36.78
N THR A 36 11.32 2.01 -37.74
CA THR A 36 10.88 0.99 -38.70
C THR A 36 11.95 0.64 -39.74
N ARG A 37 12.88 1.56 -40.06
CA ARG A 37 13.98 1.28 -41.00
C ARG A 37 15.08 0.36 -40.44
N ARG A 38 15.10 0.12 -39.13
CA ARG A 38 16.04 -0.79 -38.44
C ARG A 38 15.53 -2.22 -38.27
N ARG A 39 14.28 -2.51 -38.57
CA ARG A 39 13.74 -3.88 -38.57
C ARG A 39 13.21 -4.24 -39.96
N ARG A 40 13.77 -5.29 -40.51
CA ARG A 40 13.57 -5.83 -41.87
C ARG A 40 12.09 -6.03 -42.22
N GLY A 41 11.67 -5.47 -43.32
CA GLY A 41 10.81 -6.07 -44.33
C GLY A 41 9.35 -6.29 -43.99
N GLY A 42 8.44 -5.56 -44.64
CA GLY A 42 7.12 -6.01 -45.02
C GLY A 42 5.95 -5.32 -44.34
N LEU A 43 5.36 -4.40 -45.09
CA LEU A 43 3.92 -4.05 -45.11
C LEU A 43 3.03 -4.43 -43.91
N VAL A 44 2.93 -3.56 -42.92
CA VAL A 44 1.70 -3.28 -42.19
C VAL A 44 1.80 -1.83 -41.66
N ALA A 45 1.56 -0.86 -42.48
CA ALA A 45 1.57 0.57 -42.09
C ALA A 45 0.38 1.33 -42.68
N LEU A 46 -0.82 0.73 -42.70
CA LEU A 46 -2.01 1.37 -43.27
C LEU A 46 -3.33 1.10 -42.53
N ALA A 47 -3.28 0.80 -41.24
CA ALA A 47 -4.52 0.55 -40.49
C ALA A 47 -4.66 1.31 -39.15
N VAL A 48 -3.83 2.31 -38.84
CA VAL A 48 -3.90 3.06 -37.58
C VAL A 48 -4.36 4.53 -37.75
N LEU A 49 -4.84 4.91 -38.90
CA LEU A 49 -5.25 6.30 -39.19
C LEU A 49 -6.78 6.53 -39.17
N ALA A 50 -7.58 5.65 -38.59
CA ALA A 50 -9.04 5.75 -38.67
C ALA A 50 -9.79 5.64 -37.33
N LEU A 51 -9.20 5.94 -36.17
CA LEU A 51 -9.96 6.00 -34.91
C LEU A 51 -9.34 7.02 -33.92
N VAL A 52 -9.47 8.30 -34.26
CA VAL A 52 -9.43 9.36 -33.24
C VAL A 52 -10.87 9.83 -33.06
N PRO A 53 -11.52 9.53 -31.94
CA PRO A 53 -12.81 10.16 -31.65
C PRO A 53 -12.59 11.64 -31.43
N MET A 54 -13.33 12.48 -32.14
CA MET A 54 -13.47 13.90 -31.84
C MET A 54 -14.04 14.04 -30.42
N LEU A 55 -13.20 14.33 -29.44
CA LEU A 55 -13.67 14.91 -28.19
C LEU A 55 -14.08 16.35 -28.49
N ALA A 56 -15.38 16.59 -28.54
CA ALA A 56 -15.95 17.93 -28.58
C ALA A 56 -15.57 18.65 -27.28
N LEU A 57 -14.70 19.64 -27.39
CA LEU A 57 -14.45 20.62 -26.33
C LEU A 57 -15.77 21.39 -26.09
N VAL A 58 -16.46 21.11 -25.01
CA VAL A 58 -17.51 21.95 -24.46
C VAL A 58 -16.79 23.11 -23.75
N PRO A 59 -16.99 24.37 -24.19
CA PRO A 59 -16.43 25.49 -23.46
C PRO A 59 -17.21 25.66 -22.16
N GLY A 60 -16.59 25.32 -21.03
CA GLY A 60 -17.08 25.69 -19.71
C GLY A 60 -17.11 27.21 -19.60
N ARG A 61 -18.28 27.81 -19.45
CA ARG A 61 -18.44 29.21 -19.07
C ARG A 61 -17.88 29.39 -17.66
N ALA A 62 -16.75 30.08 -17.55
CA ALA A 62 -16.34 30.67 -16.29
C ALA A 62 -17.27 31.86 -16.03
N GLU A 63 -18.08 31.79 -14.99
CA GLU A 63 -18.82 32.97 -14.50
C GLU A 63 -17.79 33.88 -13.81
N ALA A 64 -17.56 35.05 -14.45
CA ALA A 64 -16.72 36.07 -13.86
C ALA A 64 -17.45 36.70 -12.66
N SER A 65 -16.88 36.60 -11.48
CA SER A 65 -17.31 37.34 -10.30
C SER A 65 -17.05 38.83 -10.52
N ALA A 66 -18.12 39.64 -10.52
CA ALA A 66 -18.15 41.04 -10.99
C ALA A 66 -17.57 42.08 -10.02
N SER A 67 -16.64 41.76 -9.11
CA SER A 67 -16.18 42.68 -8.06
C SER A 67 -14.69 42.97 -7.97
N LYS A 68 -13.84 42.41 -8.84
CA LYS A 68 -12.39 42.67 -8.80
C LYS A 68 -11.86 43.02 -10.19
N THR A 69 -11.17 44.14 -10.28
CA THR A 69 -10.58 44.63 -11.53
C THR A 69 -9.11 44.25 -11.62
N CYS A 70 -8.78 43.46 -12.62
CA CYS A 70 -7.41 43.22 -13.03
C CYS A 70 -6.92 44.29 -14.00
N PRO A 71 -5.59 44.45 -14.21
CA PRO A 71 -5.02 45.32 -15.24
C PRO A 71 -5.57 44.97 -16.65
N ASP A 72 -5.57 45.96 -17.56
CA ASP A 72 -5.99 45.75 -18.95
C ASP A 72 -5.22 44.60 -19.60
N GLY A 73 -5.93 43.65 -20.19
CA GLY A 73 -5.37 42.47 -20.81
C GLY A 73 -5.36 41.23 -19.91
N TYR A 74 -5.80 41.34 -18.67
CA TYR A 74 -5.88 40.23 -17.72
C TYR A 74 -7.32 39.99 -17.24
N HIS A 75 -7.62 38.74 -16.83
CA HIS A 75 -8.86 38.38 -16.17
C HIS A 75 -8.58 37.75 -14.80
N TYR A 76 -9.53 37.94 -13.89
CA TYR A 76 -9.43 37.43 -12.53
C TYR A 76 -9.74 35.93 -12.47
N VAL A 77 -8.92 35.17 -11.75
CA VAL A 77 -9.13 33.75 -11.49
C VAL A 77 -8.98 33.49 -9.98
N ALA A 78 -10.03 32.96 -9.36
CA ALA A 78 -9.94 32.49 -7.98
C ALA A 78 -9.12 31.20 -7.95
N ALA A 79 -8.24 31.06 -6.97
CA ALA A 79 -7.29 29.95 -6.89
C ALA A 79 -7.94 28.55 -6.84
N LYS A 80 -9.24 28.46 -6.53
CA LYS A 80 -10.02 27.21 -6.55
C LYS A 80 -10.39 26.71 -7.96
N ASP A 81 -10.26 27.56 -8.99
CA ASP A 81 -10.91 27.30 -10.28
C ASP A 81 -9.96 26.75 -11.36
N ARG A 82 -8.66 27.03 -11.33
CA ARG A 82 -7.65 26.40 -12.23
C ARG A 82 -6.23 26.94 -12.00
N ALA A 83 -5.22 26.05 -12.10
CA ALA A 83 -3.82 26.51 -12.19
C ALA A 83 -3.55 27.20 -13.54
N PRO A 84 -2.70 28.25 -13.61
CA PRO A 84 -2.30 28.89 -14.86
C PRO A 84 -1.69 27.89 -15.83
N GLU A 85 -2.01 28.02 -17.12
CA GLU A 85 -1.40 27.17 -18.14
C GLU A 85 0.08 27.55 -18.34
N ALA A 86 0.91 26.57 -18.66
CA ALA A 86 2.34 26.79 -18.87
C ALA A 86 2.58 27.84 -19.97
N GLY A 87 3.25 28.94 -19.61
CA GLY A 87 3.55 30.05 -20.50
C GLY A 87 2.63 31.27 -20.37
N GLN A 88 1.64 31.25 -19.47
CA GLN A 88 0.83 32.43 -19.15
C GLN A 88 1.55 33.34 -18.14
N THR A 89 1.54 34.64 -18.40
CA THR A 89 2.03 35.62 -17.45
C THR A 89 1.01 35.82 -16.34
N VAL A 90 1.44 35.66 -15.09
CA VAL A 90 0.63 35.81 -13.89
C VAL A 90 1.15 36.97 -13.08
N VAL A 91 0.29 37.89 -12.69
CA VAL A 91 0.62 38.99 -11.78
C VAL A 91 -0.24 38.89 -10.52
N PRO A 92 0.30 39.17 -9.33
CA PRO A 92 -0.49 39.22 -8.11
C PRO A 92 -1.62 40.23 -8.24
N ALA A 93 -2.81 39.91 -7.74
CA ALA A 93 -3.87 40.88 -7.64
C ALA A 93 -3.40 42.03 -6.73
N PRO A 94 -3.72 43.30 -7.06
CA PRO A 94 -3.29 44.45 -6.27
C PRO A 94 -3.79 44.30 -4.83
N ALA A 95 -2.89 44.55 -3.86
CA ALA A 95 -3.25 44.61 -2.45
C ALA A 95 -4.33 45.71 -2.23
N PRO A 96 -5.29 45.50 -1.31
CA PRO A 96 -6.23 46.55 -0.95
C PRO A 96 -5.45 47.79 -0.51
N SER A 97 -5.76 48.96 -1.07
CA SER A 97 -5.14 50.23 -0.66
C SER A 97 -5.47 50.50 0.81
N GLU A 98 -4.45 50.64 1.64
CA GLU A 98 -4.63 51.15 3.01
C GLU A 98 -5.11 52.61 2.94
N ASP A 99 -6.40 52.82 3.18
CA ASP A 99 -6.94 54.15 3.39
C ASP A 99 -6.71 54.52 4.87
N PRO A 100 -5.91 55.59 5.17
CA PRO A 100 -5.59 55.94 6.54
C PRO A 100 -6.77 56.40 7.40
N GLN A 101 -7.97 56.51 6.81
CA GLN A 101 -9.17 56.96 7.51
C GLN A 101 -10.19 55.85 7.82
N ASN A 102 -9.92 54.60 7.44
CA ASN A 102 -10.82 53.50 7.78
C ASN A 102 -10.13 52.62 8.87
N PRO A 103 -10.75 52.44 10.05
CA PRO A 103 -10.19 51.53 11.05
C PRO A 103 -10.03 50.15 10.42
N ALA A 104 -8.94 49.46 10.78
CA ALA A 104 -8.71 48.10 10.32
C ALA A 104 -9.99 47.25 10.50
N PRO A 105 -10.44 46.51 9.48
CA PRO A 105 -11.63 45.68 9.61
C PRO A 105 -11.48 44.79 10.87
N GLU A 106 -12.54 44.73 11.67
CA GLU A 106 -12.60 43.81 12.82
C GLU A 106 -12.18 42.40 12.34
N PRO A 107 -11.34 41.71 13.12
CA PRO A 107 -10.97 40.35 12.79
C PRO A 107 -12.24 39.51 12.62
N PRO A 108 -12.31 38.61 11.63
CA PRO A 108 -13.48 37.78 11.40
C PRO A 108 -13.82 37.02 12.68
N PRO A 109 -15.12 36.79 12.97
CA PRO A 109 -15.53 36.00 14.12
C PRO A 109 -14.86 34.62 14.06
N ALA A 110 -14.53 34.07 15.23
CA ALA A 110 -13.99 32.73 15.32
C ALA A 110 -15.00 31.73 14.70
N PRO A 111 -14.53 30.76 13.89
CA PRO A 111 -15.41 29.74 13.33
C PRO A 111 -16.08 28.92 14.44
N GLU A 112 -17.28 28.43 14.19
CA GLU A 112 -17.98 27.54 15.12
C GLU A 112 -17.23 26.19 15.24
N HIS A 113 -17.19 25.65 16.44
CA HIS A 113 -16.65 24.32 16.66
C HIS A 113 -17.58 23.26 16.08
N ARG A 114 -17.01 22.30 15.38
CA ARG A 114 -17.73 21.13 14.89
C ARG A 114 -17.55 19.97 15.85
N SER A 115 -18.65 19.30 16.16
CA SER A 115 -18.64 18.08 17.00
C SER A 115 -18.46 16.80 16.20
N ASP A 116 -18.69 16.86 14.87
CA ASP A 116 -18.68 15.71 13.97
C ASP A 116 -17.52 15.78 12.98
N TYR A 117 -17.16 14.62 12.44
CA TYR A 117 -16.27 14.54 11.30
C TYR A 117 -16.96 15.15 10.07
N ASP A 118 -16.31 16.12 9.46
CA ASP A 118 -16.70 16.69 8.19
C ASP A 118 -15.45 16.93 7.35
N GLU A 119 -15.30 16.17 6.30
CA GLU A 119 -14.16 16.20 5.38
C GLU A 119 -13.94 17.58 4.75
N SER A 120 -15.00 18.40 4.63
CA SER A 120 -14.94 19.73 4.00
C SER A 120 -14.10 20.76 4.78
N TRP A 121 -13.87 20.58 6.07
CA TRP A 121 -13.06 21.49 6.89
C TRP A 121 -11.65 20.97 7.20
N MET A 122 -11.32 19.78 6.74
CA MET A 122 -9.94 19.30 6.68
C MET A 122 -9.23 19.94 5.49
N THR A 123 -7.99 20.33 5.67
CA THR A 123 -7.23 21.00 4.62
C THR A 123 -6.04 20.17 4.16
N PRO A 124 -6.21 19.14 3.35
CA PRO A 124 -5.10 18.60 2.60
C PRO A 124 -4.91 19.43 1.33
N ARG A 125 -3.87 20.21 1.26
CA ARG A 125 -3.46 20.89 0.03
C ARG A 125 -2.32 20.14 -0.64
N THR A 126 -2.57 18.86 -0.90
CA THR A 126 -1.59 17.93 -1.41
C THR A 126 -2.15 17.16 -2.58
N ARG A 127 -1.28 16.45 -3.29
CA ARG A 127 -1.65 15.56 -4.39
C ARG A 127 -2.25 14.23 -3.94
N PHE A 128 -2.20 13.89 -2.66
CA PHE A 128 -2.78 12.65 -2.18
C PHE A 128 -4.27 12.78 -1.83
N LEU A 129 -5.00 11.68 -1.98
CA LEU A 129 -6.40 11.59 -1.63
C LEU A 129 -6.55 11.23 -0.15
N LEU A 130 -7.46 11.90 0.54
CA LEU A 130 -7.89 11.49 1.87
C LEU A 130 -9.16 10.66 1.74
N ALA A 131 -9.08 9.40 2.06
CA ALA A 131 -10.23 8.53 2.15
C ALA A 131 -10.72 8.40 3.60
N ALA A 132 -12.02 8.11 3.77
CA ALA A 132 -12.62 7.94 5.10
C ALA A 132 -12.02 6.77 5.90
N ASP A 133 -11.36 5.83 5.24
CA ASP A 133 -10.63 4.72 5.83
C ASP A 133 -9.21 5.10 6.31
N GLY A 134 -8.78 6.36 6.13
CA GLY A 134 -7.46 6.83 6.52
C GLY A 134 -6.36 6.57 5.51
N SER A 135 -6.67 5.95 4.36
CA SER A 135 -5.68 5.73 3.29
C SER A 135 -5.10 7.05 2.77
N SER A 136 -3.88 7.02 2.31
CA SER A 136 -3.01 8.19 2.23
C SER A 136 -2.59 8.57 0.83
N GLY A 137 -3.47 8.49 -0.16
CA GLY A 137 -3.19 9.25 -1.34
C GLY A 137 -2.40 8.54 -2.45
N ILE A 138 -1.63 9.31 -3.20
CA ILE A 138 -1.04 8.88 -4.47
C ILE A 138 0.48 8.85 -4.37
N GLY A 139 1.09 7.70 -4.68
CA GLY A 139 2.53 7.51 -4.73
C GLY A 139 3.22 8.27 -5.86
N ALA A 140 4.55 8.18 -5.92
CA ALA A 140 5.38 8.93 -6.88
C ALA A 140 5.06 8.60 -8.34
N SER A 141 4.64 7.36 -8.62
CA SER A 141 4.27 6.89 -9.95
C SER A 141 2.81 7.16 -10.32
N GLY A 142 2.03 7.76 -9.40
CA GLY A 142 0.60 8.03 -9.58
C GLY A 142 -0.31 6.89 -9.09
N GLU A 143 0.23 5.85 -8.47
CA GLU A 143 -0.51 4.76 -7.84
C GLU A 143 -1.18 5.21 -6.53
N GLU A 144 -2.33 4.65 -6.23
CA GLU A 144 -2.94 4.82 -4.91
C GLU A 144 -2.05 4.20 -3.83
N LEU A 145 -1.84 4.94 -2.74
CA LEU A 145 -1.03 4.49 -1.63
C LEU A 145 -1.92 3.77 -0.60
N PRO A 146 -1.80 2.45 -0.48
CA PRO A 146 -2.60 1.70 0.47
C PRO A 146 -2.14 1.99 1.90
N ASN A 147 -3.07 1.85 2.86
CA ASN A 147 -2.71 1.79 4.27
C ASN A 147 -2.48 0.33 4.67
N TRP A 148 -1.38 0.07 5.40
CA TRP A 148 -0.98 -1.28 5.82
C TRP A 148 -2.07 -2.01 6.61
N ASP A 149 -2.63 -1.36 7.63
CA ASP A 149 -3.65 -2.00 8.49
C ASP A 149 -4.96 -2.22 7.76
N ILE A 150 -5.33 -1.31 6.85
CA ILE A 150 -6.52 -1.49 6.02
C ILE A 150 -6.32 -2.67 5.07
N ALA A 151 -5.15 -2.77 4.43
CA ALA A 151 -4.80 -3.90 3.57
C ALA A 151 -4.82 -5.22 4.35
N ARG A 152 -4.15 -5.26 5.52
CA ARG A 152 -4.14 -6.42 6.42
C ARG A 152 -5.55 -6.84 6.84
N ASN A 153 -6.38 -5.89 7.24
CA ASN A 153 -7.76 -6.16 7.64
C ASN A 153 -8.63 -6.64 6.47
N THR A 154 -8.38 -6.14 5.25
CA THR A 154 -9.04 -6.63 4.03
C THR A 154 -8.66 -8.09 3.75
N ILE A 155 -7.37 -8.44 3.87
CA ILE A 155 -6.92 -9.82 3.72
C ILE A 155 -7.49 -10.71 4.82
N ARG A 156 -7.51 -10.24 6.07
CA ARG A 156 -8.15 -10.96 7.18
C ARG A 156 -9.65 -11.20 6.93
N ALA A 157 -10.36 -10.22 6.39
CA ALA A 157 -11.77 -10.40 6.01
C ALA A 157 -11.92 -11.41 4.86
N TYR A 158 -11.03 -11.40 3.87
CA TYR A 158 -11.01 -12.39 2.80
C TYR A 158 -10.76 -13.82 3.30
N MET A 159 -9.92 -13.99 4.32
CA MET A 159 -9.63 -15.26 4.99
C MET A 159 -10.63 -15.59 6.12
N ASN A 160 -11.57 -14.66 6.43
CA ASN A 160 -12.42 -14.72 7.63
C ASN A 160 -11.60 -15.00 8.89
N ALA A 161 -10.45 -14.34 9.00
CA ALA A 161 -9.46 -14.53 10.05
C ALA A 161 -9.74 -13.65 11.28
N GLY A 162 -9.34 -14.14 12.45
CA GLY A 162 -9.32 -13.38 13.69
C GLY A 162 -8.19 -12.34 13.73
N ARG A 163 -8.14 -11.57 14.84
CA ARG A 163 -7.04 -10.62 15.10
C ARG A 163 -5.69 -11.30 15.31
N ASP A 164 -5.71 -12.56 15.66
CA ASP A 164 -4.54 -13.43 15.81
C ASP A 164 -3.94 -13.88 14.48
N GLY A 165 -4.55 -13.49 13.35
CA GLY A 165 -4.10 -13.88 12.02
C GLY A 165 -4.36 -15.34 11.68
N ILE A 166 -5.28 -16.01 12.38
CA ILE A 166 -5.66 -17.40 12.09
C ILE A 166 -6.93 -17.42 11.22
N ALA A 167 -6.81 -18.01 10.04
CA ALA A 167 -7.92 -18.12 9.10
C ALA A 167 -9.03 -19.05 9.59
N ASN A 168 -10.28 -18.73 9.23
CA ASN A 168 -11.38 -19.67 9.36
C ASN A 168 -11.17 -20.83 8.37
N LYS A 169 -11.20 -22.07 8.86
CA LYS A 169 -10.95 -23.28 8.04
C LYS A 169 -12.22 -23.88 7.44
N THR A 170 -13.38 -23.31 7.73
CA THR A 170 -14.67 -23.86 7.29
C THR A 170 -15.38 -22.98 6.28
N GLU A 171 -15.26 -21.66 6.41
CA GLU A 171 -15.94 -20.69 5.53
C GLU A 171 -15.16 -19.38 5.43
N SER A 172 -14.93 -18.93 4.22
CA SER A 172 -14.40 -17.60 3.89
C SER A 172 -14.56 -17.33 2.40
N PRO A 173 -14.49 -16.07 1.95
CA PRO A 173 -14.39 -15.77 0.53
C PRO A 173 -13.25 -16.51 -0.17
N TYR A 174 -12.08 -16.60 0.47
CA TYR A 174 -10.94 -17.38 -0.05
C TYR A 174 -11.30 -18.85 -0.27
N ILE A 175 -11.93 -19.52 0.69
CA ILE A 175 -12.34 -20.92 0.56
C ILE A 175 -13.32 -21.08 -0.62
N THR A 176 -14.26 -20.15 -0.77
CA THR A 176 -15.23 -20.16 -1.88
C THR A 176 -14.50 -20.05 -3.22
N ASP A 177 -13.63 -19.07 -3.38
CA ASP A 177 -12.89 -18.85 -4.63
C ASP A 177 -11.99 -20.02 -4.99
N VAL A 178 -11.16 -20.47 -4.06
CA VAL A 178 -10.21 -21.57 -4.32
C VAL A 178 -10.93 -22.90 -4.57
N THR A 179 -12.00 -23.17 -3.85
CA THR A 179 -12.81 -24.40 -4.07
C THR A 179 -13.48 -24.38 -5.43
N ALA A 180 -13.98 -23.22 -5.89
CA ALA A 180 -14.57 -23.09 -7.23
C ALA A 180 -13.53 -23.35 -8.33
N ILE A 181 -12.32 -22.76 -8.20
CA ILE A 181 -11.21 -23.00 -9.12
C ILE A 181 -10.83 -24.50 -9.12
N ALA A 182 -10.65 -25.07 -7.93
CA ALA A 182 -10.28 -26.48 -7.80
C ALA A 182 -11.32 -27.40 -8.43
N ALA A 183 -12.60 -27.15 -8.21
CA ALA A 183 -13.69 -27.95 -8.78
C ALA A 183 -13.70 -27.88 -10.32
N ALA A 184 -13.66 -26.67 -10.89
CA ALA A 184 -13.63 -26.47 -12.34
C ALA A 184 -12.41 -27.12 -12.99
N LYS A 185 -11.23 -26.93 -12.41
CA LYS A 185 -9.99 -27.46 -12.96
C LYS A 185 -9.80 -28.95 -12.72
N ALA A 186 -10.41 -29.52 -11.69
CA ALA A 186 -10.42 -30.97 -11.48
C ALA A 186 -11.08 -31.72 -12.66
N GLU A 187 -12.22 -31.23 -13.16
CA GLU A 187 -12.92 -31.82 -14.33
C GLU A 187 -12.07 -31.67 -15.60
N GLU A 188 -11.58 -30.47 -15.85
CA GLU A 188 -10.81 -30.14 -17.04
C GLU A 188 -9.52 -30.96 -17.13
N ILE A 189 -8.70 -30.93 -16.08
CA ILE A 189 -7.39 -31.60 -16.09
C ILE A 189 -7.55 -33.13 -16.05
N ALA A 190 -8.56 -33.68 -15.35
CA ALA A 190 -8.84 -35.10 -15.39
C ALA A 190 -9.23 -35.57 -16.80
N ALA A 191 -10.01 -34.79 -17.55
CA ALA A 191 -10.31 -35.09 -18.95
C ALA A 191 -9.04 -35.09 -19.82
N ASP A 192 -8.16 -34.10 -19.64
CA ASP A 192 -6.88 -34.03 -20.35
C ASP A 192 -5.95 -35.20 -20.00
N CYS A 193 -5.88 -35.61 -18.72
CA CYS A 193 -5.13 -36.79 -18.29
C CYS A 193 -5.63 -38.06 -19.04
N SER A 194 -6.95 -38.26 -19.04
CA SER A 194 -7.58 -39.42 -19.70
C SER A 194 -7.31 -39.40 -21.20
N ALA A 195 -7.45 -38.27 -21.85
CA ALA A 195 -7.18 -38.11 -23.29
C ALA A 195 -5.69 -38.34 -23.64
N ALA A 196 -4.79 -37.80 -22.88
CA ALA A 196 -3.34 -38.00 -23.07
C ALA A 196 -2.97 -39.47 -22.88
N LYS A 197 -3.50 -40.14 -21.84
CA LYS A 197 -3.33 -41.58 -21.61
C LYS A 197 -3.87 -42.41 -22.75
N ALA A 198 -5.07 -42.10 -23.24
CA ALA A 198 -5.66 -42.77 -24.38
C ALA A 198 -4.86 -42.61 -25.68
N ALA A 199 -4.14 -41.47 -25.82
CA ALA A 199 -3.20 -41.20 -26.90
C ALA A 199 -1.82 -41.87 -26.72
N GLY A 200 -1.64 -42.73 -25.71
CA GLY A 200 -0.40 -43.43 -25.41
C GLY A 200 0.70 -42.56 -24.79
N LYS A 201 0.35 -41.37 -24.31
CA LYS A 201 1.28 -40.49 -23.58
C LYS A 201 1.34 -40.88 -22.10
N LYS A 202 2.33 -40.36 -21.39
CA LYS A 202 2.51 -40.50 -19.95
C LYS A 202 2.11 -39.16 -19.29
N PRO A 203 0.80 -38.93 -18.99
CA PRO A 203 0.36 -37.63 -18.50
C PRO A 203 0.82 -37.38 -17.07
N ALA A 204 1.09 -36.11 -16.74
CA ALA A 204 1.41 -35.64 -15.40
C ALA A 204 0.71 -34.30 -15.12
N ALA A 205 0.42 -34.07 -13.85
CA ALA A 205 0.06 -32.75 -13.34
C ALA A 205 1.09 -32.32 -12.29
N VAL A 206 1.53 -31.08 -12.38
CA VAL A 206 2.59 -30.49 -11.54
C VAL A 206 1.97 -29.51 -10.55
N PHE A 207 2.36 -29.57 -9.29
CA PHE A 207 1.81 -28.77 -8.21
C PHE A 207 2.92 -28.13 -7.39
N ASP A 208 2.78 -26.82 -7.12
CA ASP A 208 3.57 -26.17 -6.09
C ASP A 208 3.09 -26.55 -4.67
N ALA A 209 3.84 -26.17 -3.64
CA ALA A 209 3.50 -26.44 -2.25
C ALA A 209 2.70 -25.30 -1.61
N ASP A 210 3.34 -24.14 -1.39
CA ASP A 210 2.82 -23.03 -0.61
C ASP A 210 1.64 -22.36 -1.34
N ASP A 211 0.54 -22.18 -0.63
CA ASP A 211 -0.75 -21.65 -1.13
C ASP A 211 -1.28 -22.28 -2.44
N THR A 212 -0.69 -23.42 -2.79
CA THR A 212 -1.14 -24.26 -3.91
C THR A 212 -1.70 -25.59 -3.41
N THR A 213 -0.88 -26.40 -2.72
CA THR A 213 -1.35 -27.64 -2.10
C THR A 213 -1.46 -27.51 -0.57
N LEU A 214 -0.65 -26.69 0.04
CA LEU A 214 -0.66 -26.40 1.47
C LEU A 214 -1.00 -24.93 1.71
N TRP A 215 -1.95 -24.68 2.59
CA TRP A 215 -2.41 -23.33 2.90
C TRP A 215 -1.57 -22.68 3.98
N THR A 216 -0.79 -21.65 3.62
CA THR A 216 0.24 -21.05 4.47
C THR A 216 -0.23 -19.88 5.33
N TYR A 217 -1.45 -19.39 5.17
CA TYR A 217 -1.92 -18.14 5.74
C TYR A 217 -1.67 -17.99 7.25
N ASP A 218 -1.90 -19.03 8.05
CA ASP A 218 -1.69 -18.97 9.50
C ASP A 218 -0.20 -18.76 9.87
N MET A 219 0.70 -19.27 9.04
CA MET A 219 2.12 -18.98 9.15
C MET A 219 2.42 -17.53 8.76
N GLU A 220 1.86 -17.07 7.63
CA GLU A 220 2.15 -15.75 7.08
C GLU A 220 1.63 -14.61 7.97
N ASP A 221 0.34 -14.63 8.37
CA ASP A 221 -0.23 -13.60 9.26
C ASP A 221 -0.05 -13.96 10.74
N GLY A 222 -0.45 -15.17 11.15
CA GLY A 222 -0.50 -15.53 12.56
C GLY A 222 0.88 -15.62 13.23
N ALA A 223 1.88 -16.20 12.56
CA ALA A 223 3.21 -16.36 13.12
C ALA A 223 4.21 -15.30 12.66
N MET A 224 4.19 -14.92 11.39
CA MET A 224 5.19 -14.01 10.80
C MET A 224 4.71 -12.57 10.65
N HIS A 225 3.41 -12.29 10.79
CA HIS A 225 2.83 -10.96 10.60
C HIS A 225 3.24 -10.33 9.26
N PHE A 226 3.27 -11.15 8.20
CA PHE A 226 3.75 -10.80 6.85
C PHE A 226 5.23 -10.36 6.80
N ALA A 227 6.02 -10.67 7.83
CA ALA A 227 7.45 -10.40 7.89
C ALA A 227 8.25 -11.70 7.76
N PHE A 228 8.25 -12.24 6.54
CA PHE A 228 8.92 -13.49 6.21
C PHE A 228 10.42 -13.46 6.52
N THR A 229 10.88 -14.48 7.23
CA THR A 229 12.30 -14.85 7.28
C THR A 229 12.43 -16.38 7.18
N PRO A 230 13.53 -16.90 6.57
CA PRO A 230 13.76 -18.34 6.53
C PRO A 230 13.81 -18.99 7.91
N ALA A 231 14.22 -18.25 8.93
CA ALA A 231 14.28 -18.75 10.30
C ALA A 231 12.88 -18.93 10.91
N LYS A 232 11.98 -17.94 10.75
CA LYS A 232 10.59 -18.04 11.20
C LYS A 232 9.83 -19.14 10.46
N GLN A 233 10.06 -19.30 9.15
CA GLN A 233 9.48 -20.39 8.36
C GLN A 233 9.96 -21.75 8.89
N GLN A 234 11.25 -21.90 9.15
CA GLN A 234 11.80 -23.15 9.69
C GLN A 234 11.25 -23.45 11.09
N GLU A 235 11.17 -22.44 11.96
CA GLU A 235 10.55 -22.57 13.28
C GLU A 235 9.08 -23.04 13.18
N TRP A 236 8.32 -22.51 12.23
CA TRP A 236 6.97 -22.99 11.97
C TRP A 236 6.97 -24.47 11.56
N PHE A 237 7.82 -24.86 10.62
CA PHE A 237 7.90 -26.25 10.13
C PHE A 237 8.32 -27.23 11.22
N ASP A 238 9.13 -26.81 12.17
CA ASP A 238 9.58 -27.65 13.27
C ASP A 238 8.46 -27.98 14.28
N HIS A 239 7.40 -27.16 14.34
CA HIS A 239 6.36 -27.25 15.37
C HIS A 239 4.93 -27.37 14.84
N ASN A 240 4.69 -27.09 13.59
CA ASN A 240 3.35 -27.01 13.01
C ASN A 240 3.26 -27.68 11.64
N GLN A 241 2.03 -28.07 11.29
CA GLN A 241 1.67 -28.51 9.95
C GLN A 241 0.70 -27.52 9.31
N MET A 242 0.72 -27.47 7.99
CA MET A 242 -0.21 -26.65 7.22
C MET A 242 -1.40 -27.49 6.79
N PRO A 243 -2.63 -26.94 6.84
CA PRO A 243 -3.78 -27.61 6.25
C PRO A 243 -3.66 -27.65 4.73
N ALA A 244 -4.39 -28.56 4.10
CA ALA A 244 -4.54 -28.54 2.64
C ALA A 244 -5.21 -27.26 2.18
N THR A 245 -4.78 -26.73 1.03
CA THR A 245 -5.50 -25.67 0.33
C THR A 245 -6.90 -26.15 -0.05
N PRO A 246 -7.97 -25.37 0.19
CA PRO A 246 -9.35 -25.80 0.00
C PRO A 246 -9.61 -26.37 -1.39
N GLY A 247 -10.28 -27.53 -1.46
CA GLY A 247 -10.62 -28.19 -2.71
C GLY A 247 -9.49 -28.98 -3.39
N MET A 248 -8.22 -28.69 -3.04
CA MET A 248 -7.07 -29.25 -3.77
C MET A 248 -6.86 -30.74 -3.53
N VAL A 249 -7.16 -31.27 -2.34
CA VAL A 249 -7.11 -32.73 -2.11
C VAL A 249 -8.04 -33.48 -3.07
N ALA A 250 -9.28 -33.00 -3.23
CA ALA A 250 -10.24 -33.60 -4.13
C ALA A 250 -9.79 -33.49 -5.60
N LEU A 251 -9.23 -32.35 -6.00
CA LEU A 251 -8.66 -32.13 -7.33
C LEU A 251 -7.54 -33.13 -7.61
N VAL A 252 -6.54 -33.20 -6.74
CA VAL A 252 -5.36 -34.06 -6.92
C VAL A 252 -5.75 -35.54 -7.01
N LYS A 253 -6.66 -36.01 -6.12
CA LYS A 253 -7.17 -37.39 -6.16
C LYS A 253 -7.90 -37.67 -7.47
N LYS A 254 -8.74 -36.76 -7.96
CA LYS A 254 -9.45 -36.91 -9.22
C LYS A 254 -8.52 -36.95 -10.42
N VAL A 255 -7.54 -36.08 -10.47
CA VAL A 255 -6.52 -36.02 -11.53
C VAL A 255 -5.68 -37.31 -11.54
N HIS A 256 -5.29 -37.79 -10.35
CA HIS A 256 -4.60 -39.06 -10.21
C HIS A 256 -5.45 -40.24 -10.71
N ALA A 257 -6.71 -40.35 -10.28
CA ALA A 257 -7.63 -41.39 -10.71
C ALA A 257 -7.87 -41.38 -12.22
N ALA A 258 -7.79 -40.23 -12.88
CA ALA A 258 -7.85 -40.09 -14.34
C ALA A 258 -6.58 -40.55 -15.07
N GLY A 259 -5.53 -40.91 -14.31
CA GLY A 259 -4.28 -41.51 -14.79
C GLY A 259 -3.11 -40.55 -15.00
N CYS A 260 -3.18 -39.35 -14.49
CA CYS A 260 -2.01 -38.49 -14.38
C CYS A 260 -1.10 -38.91 -13.23
N GLU A 261 0.20 -38.83 -13.46
CA GLU A 261 1.19 -38.82 -12.40
C GLU A 261 1.12 -37.48 -11.64
N ILE A 262 1.22 -37.55 -10.31
CA ILE A 262 1.24 -36.37 -9.45
C ILE A 262 2.68 -36.00 -9.14
N ILE A 263 3.07 -34.79 -9.50
CA ILE A 263 4.45 -34.33 -9.37
C ILE A 263 4.46 -33.03 -8.53
N GLY A 264 5.27 -33.03 -7.48
CA GLY A 264 5.52 -31.81 -6.69
C GLY A 264 6.70 -31.01 -7.25
N LEU A 265 6.57 -29.68 -7.31
CA LEU A 265 7.63 -28.78 -7.78
C LEU A 265 7.58 -27.46 -7.00
N THR A 266 8.37 -27.32 -5.97
CA THR A 266 8.32 -26.20 -5.03
C THR A 266 9.59 -25.38 -4.95
N GLY A 267 9.46 -24.10 -4.57
CA GLY A 267 10.57 -23.23 -4.20
C GLY A 267 11.20 -23.55 -2.85
N ARG A 268 10.57 -24.40 -2.02
CA ARG A 268 11.15 -24.90 -0.78
C ARG A 268 12.47 -25.62 -1.07
N ASN A 269 13.41 -25.53 -0.14
CA ASN A 269 14.72 -26.14 -0.35
C ASN A 269 14.76 -27.65 0.00
N ASP A 270 15.84 -28.31 -0.41
CA ASP A 270 16.00 -29.76 -0.23
C ASP A 270 15.95 -30.22 1.25
N ALA A 271 16.35 -29.38 2.21
CA ALA A 271 16.26 -29.71 3.63
C ALA A 271 14.79 -29.72 4.14
N GLN A 272 13.87 -29.10 3.42
CA GLN A 272 12.45 -29.04 3.77
C GLN A 272 11.61 -30.12 3.07
N LYS A 273 12.23 -30.94 2.22
CA LYS A 273 11.53 -31.92 1.37
C LYS A 273 10.74 -32.96 2.18
N ASP A 274 11.38 -33.61 3.13
CA ASP A 274 10.75 -34.68 3.91
C ASP A 274 9.60 -34.16 4.76
N TYR A 275 9.78 -32.98 5.40
CA TYR A 275 8.69 -32.29 6.09
C TYR A 275 7.52 -32.02 5.16
N THR A 276 7.80 -31.50 3.96
CA THR A 276 6.74 -31.12 3.01
C THR A 276 5.92 -32.32 2.55
N ILE A 277 6.59 -33.43 2.20
CA ILE A 277 5.92 -34.67 1.78
C ILE A 277 5.10 -35.25 2.95
N GLN A 278 5.64 -35.24 4.16
CA GLN A 278 4.91 -35.70 5.33
C GLN A 278 3.67 -34.84 5.59
N ASN A 279 3.80 -33.51 5.54
CA ASN A 279 2.67 -32.61 5.73
C ASN A 279 1.58 -32.80 4.65
N LEU A 280 1.97 -32.99 3.38
CA LEU A 280 1.04 -33.31 2.31
C LEU A 280 0.28 -34.63 2.57
N THR A 281 0.99 -35.64 3.03
CA THR A 281 0.39 -36.95 3.40
C THR A 281 -0.63 -36.78 4.52
N ASP A 282 -0.24 -36.09 5.58
CA ASP A 282 -1.09 -35.83 6.76
C ASP A 282 -2.28 -34.92 6.41
N ALA A 283 -2.13 -34.00 5.44
CA ALA A 283 -3.18 -33.16 4.90
C ALA A 283 -4.18 -33.90 3.99
N GLY A 284 -3.95 -35.20 3.73
CA GLY A 284 -4.87 -36.08 3.03
C GLY A 284 -4.57 -36.30 1.54
N TYR A 285 -3.40 -35.91 1.05
CA TYR A 285 -2.95 -36.24 -0.31
C TYR A 285 -2.45 -37.69 -0.40
N VAL A 286 -3.38 -38.61 -0.18
CA VAL A 286 -3.17 -40.07 -0.25
C VAL A 286 -4.17 -40.68 -1.22
N ASP A 287 -3.79 -41.79 -1.85
CA ASP A 287 -4.70 -42.57 -2.69
C ASP A 287 -5.74 -43.36 -1.84
N ASP A 288 -6.58 -44.15 -2.50
CA ASP A 288 -7.59 -44.98 -1.83
C ASP A 288 -6.97 -46.11 -0.97
N GLY A 289 -5.71 -46.45 -1.19
CA GLY A 289 -4.93 -47.41 -0.39
C GLY A 289 -4.24 -46.75 0.80
N GLY A 290 -4.23 -45.41 0.89
CA GLY A 290 -3.52 -44.66 1.92
C GLY A 290 -2.06 -44.33 1.56
N GLU A 291 -1.61 -44.64 0.33
CA GLU A 291 -0.26 -44.31 -0.12
C GLU A 291 -0.13 -42.83 -0.55
N PRO A 292 1.00 -42.20 -0.23
CA PRO A 292 1.22 -40.79 -0.60
C PRO A 292 1.14 -40.54 -2.12
N LEU A 293 0.35 -39.57 -2.55
CA LEU A 293 0.25 -39.15 -3.96
C LEU A 293 1.49 -38.37 -4.41
N PHE A 294 2.15 -37.65 -3.52
CA PHE A 294 3.41 -36.95 -3.76
C PHE A 294 4.60 -37.82 -3.36
N ALA A 295 5.02 -38.69 -4.25
CA ALA A 295 6.14 -39.60 -4.00
C ALA A 295 7.49 -38.86 -4.02
N ALA A 296 8.42 -39.26 -3.16
CA ALA A 296 9.70 -38.57 -2.96
C ALA A 296 10.58 -38.49 -4.21
N ASP A 297 10.50 -39.50 -5.10
CA ASP A 297 11.22 -39.52 -6.37
C ASP A 297 10.66 -38.61 -7.45
N ARG A 298 9.43 -38.09 -7.23
CA ARG A 298 8.71 -37.15 -8.10
C ARG A 298 8.35 -35.85 -7.39
N TYR A 299 9.07 -35.55 -6.31
CA TYR A 299 8.95 -34.28 -5.58
C TYR A 299 10.23 -33.48 -5.72
N PHE A 300 10.17 -32.36 -6.46
CA PHE A 300 11.34 -31.53 -6.77
C PHE A 300 11.35 -30.28 -5.89
N THR A 301 12.42 -30.17 -5.11
CA THR A 301 12.72 -29.05 -4.23
C THR A 301 13.89 -28.24 -4.78
N LYS A 302 13.98 -26.95 -4.44
CA LYS A 302 15.06 -26.10 -4.90
C LYS A 302 16.35 -26.43 -4.15
N PHE A 303 17.41 -26.72 -4.88
CA PHE A 303 18.71 -27.05 -4.30
C PHE A 303 19.25 -25.91 -3.41
N LEU A 304 19.88 -26.27 -2.30
CA LEU A 304 20.57 -25.33 -1.42
C LEU A 304 21.78 -24.72 -2.12
N LYS A 305 22.13 -23.47 -1.81
CA LYS A 305 23.34 -22.83 -2.35
C LYS A 305 24.62 -23.58 -2.01
N THR A 306 24.60 -24.36 -0.93
CA THR A 306 25.70 -25.23 -0.46
C THR A 306 25.73 -26.59 -1.15
N ALA A 307 24.66 -27.00 -1.81
CA ALA A 307 24.55 -28.24 -2.57
C ALA A 307 24.87 -27.96 -4.08
N PRO A 308 25.39 -28.95 -4.82
CA PRO A 308 25.64 -28.80 -6.24
C PRO A 308 24.30 -28.63 -6.99
N MET A 309 24.31 -27.73 -7.97
CA MET A 309 23.18 -27.60 -8.90
C MET A 309 22.90 -28.94 -9.59
N PRO A 310 21.65 -29.37 -9.73
CA PRO A 310 21.28 -30.54 -10.51
C PRO A 310 21.84 -30.54 -11.93
N ASP A 311 22.30 -31.69 -12.41
CA ASP A 311 23.01 -31.80 -13.71
C ASP A 311 22.11 -31.42 -14.89
N TYR A 312 20.80 -31.71 -14.85
CA TYR A 312 19.86 -31.30 -15.88
C TYR A 312 19.76 -29.75 -15.99
N LEU A 313 19.80 -29.02 -14.86
CA LEU A 313 19.80 -27.54 -14.88
C LEU A 313 21.11 -26.97 -15.44
N LYS A 314 22.26 -27.62 -15.14
CA LYS A 314 23.55 -27.23 -15.74
C LYS A 314 23.54 -27.46 -17.24
N ALA A 315 23.05 -28.60 -17.69
CA ALA A 315 22.99 -28.98 -19.11
C ALA A 315 22.10 -28.03 -19.93
N GLN A 316 21.00 -27.57 -19.33
CA GLN A 316 20.08 -26.63 -19.99
C GLN A 316 20.65 -25.20 -20.12
N GLY A 317 21.65 -24.84 -19.32
CA GLY A 317 22.28 -23.52 -19.37
C GLY A 317 21.38 -22.34 -18.96
N ARG A 318 20.25 -22.60 -18.30
CA ARG A 318 19.29 -21.55 -17.87
C ARG A 318 19.73 -20.83 -16.62
N CYS A 319 20.45 -21.52 -15.74
CA CYS A 319 20.92 -21.02 -14.47
C CYS A 319 22.36 -20.53 -14.53
N ASP A 320 22.75 -19.67 -13.62
CA ASP A 320 24.16 -19.29 -13.44
C ASP A 320 24.91 -20.44 -12.73
N ALA A 321 25.50 -21.33 -13.54
CA ALA A 321 26.26 -22.47 -13.05
C ALA A 321 27.54 -22.04 -12.31
N ALA A 322 28.14 -20.90 -12.67
CA ALA A 322 29.36 -20.40 -12.03
C ALA A 322 29.06 -19.89 -10.59
N ALA A 323 27.93 -19.21 -10.43
CA ALA A 323 27.47 -18.75 -9.12
C ALA A 323 26.65 -19.80 -8.35
N ASN A 324 26.44 -20.99 -8.90
CA ASN A 324 25.56 -22.03 -8.37
C ASN A 324 24.17 -21.49 -8.00
N LYS A 325 23.56 -20.72 -8.90
CA LYS A 325 22.33 -19.95 -8.62
C LYS A 325 21.31 -20.06 -9.75
N CYS A 326 20.05 -20.33 -9.38
CA CYS A 326 18.89 -20.20 -10.25
C CYS A 326 17.88 -19.21 -9.66
N THR A 327 17.20 -18.43 -10.50
CA THR A 327 15.94 -17.81 -10.11
C THR A 327 14.88 -18.90 -9.90
N THR A 328 13.76 -18.55 -9.29
CA THR A 328 12.64 -19.50 -9.11
C THR A 328 12.09 -19.94 -10.46
N VAL A 329 11.91 -19.00 -11.40
CA VAL A 329 11.46 -19.31 -12.77
C VAL A 329 12.42 -20.26 -13.49
N GLN A 330 13.74 -19.95 -13.47
CA GLN A 330 14.75 -20.81 -14.12
C GLN A 330 14.74 -22.23 -13.55
N PHE A 331 14.63 -22.37 -12.22
CA PHE A 331 14.55 -23.66 -11.55
C PHE A 331 13.27 -24.42 -11.95
N LYS A 332 12.09 -23.77 -11.79
CA LYS A 332 10.81 -24.44 -12.04
C LYS A 332 10.61 -24.76 -13.53
N ALA A 333 10.91 -23.83 -14.45
CA ALA A 333 10.83 -24.09 -15.88
C ALA A 333 11.84 -25.17 -16.34
N GLY A 334 13.07 -25.12 -15.82
CA GLY A 334 14.09 -26.14 -16.12
C GLY A 334 13.71 -27.53 -15.61
N THR A 335 13.06 -27.59 -14.43
CA THR A 335 12.58 -28.87 -13.89
C THR A 335 11.39 -29.40 -14.70
N ARG A 336 10.45 -28.56 -15.13
CA ARG A 336 9.37 -29.00 -16.04
C ARG A 336 9.94 -29.49 -17.37
N GLN A 337 10.95 -28.83 -17.93
CA GLN A 337 11.65 -29.32 -19.12
C GLN A 337 12.26 -30.70 -18.89
N HIS A 338 12.94 -30.92 -17.77
CA HIS A 338 13.49 -32.21 -17.37
C HIS A 338 12.41 -33.30 -17.26
N ILE A 339 11.27 -32.98 -16.64
CA ILE A 339 10.13 -33.90 -16.50
C ILE A 339 9.63 -34.35 -17.88
N ILE A 340 9.59 -33.45 -18.87
CA ILE A 340 9.12 -33.78 -20.22
C ILE A 340 10.21 -34.50 -21.01
N GLU A 341 11.40 -33.93 -21.12
CA GLU A 341 12.45 -34.38 -22.08
C GLU A 341 13.20 -35.61 -21.58
N ASP A 342 13.51 -35.67 -20.27
CA ASP A 342 14.31 -36.74 -19.71
C ASP A 342 13.47 -37.85 -19.07
N LEU A 343 12.33 -37.49 -18.41
CA LEU A 343 11.46 -38.47 -17.74
C LEU A 343 10.28 -38.92 -18.60
N GLY A 344 10.07 -38.27 -19.77
CA GLY A 344 9.11 -38.67 -20.78
C GLY A 344 7.65 -38.39 -20.44
N TYR A 345 7.35 -37.48 -19.51
CA TYR A 345 6.00 -37.10 -19.17
C TYR A 345 5.42 -36.05 -20.14
N THR A 346 4.10 -35.94 -20.21
CA THR A 346 3.39 -34.82 -20.79
C THR A 346 2.69 -34.07 -19.65
N ILE A 347 3.11 -32.85 -19.36
CA ILE A 347 2.53 -32.04 -18.28
C ILE A 347 1.25 -31.38 -18.82
N VAL A 348 0.09 -31.94 -18.49
CA VAL A 348 -1.23 -31.45 -18.95
C VAL A 348 -1.73 -30.28 -18.11
N GLY A 349 -1.26 -30.13 -16.86
CA GLY A 349 -1.59 -29.04 -15.97
C GLY A 349 -0.44 -28.72 -15.03
N ASN A 350 -0.21 -27.42 -14.81
CA ASN A 350 0.79 -26.92 -13.85
C ASN A 350 0.12 -25.88 -12.95
N PHE A 351 0.11 -26.14 -11.64
CA PHE A 351 -0.58 -25.36 -10.62
C PHE A 351 0.38 -24.59 -9.76
N GLY A 352 0.09 -23.31 -9.50
CA GLY A 352 0.89 -22.46 -8.65
C GLY A 352 0.14 -21.21 -8.21
N ASP A 353 0.54 -20.65 -7.08
CA ASP A 353 0.01 -19.40 -6.55
C ASP A 353 0.86 -18.18 -6.95
N GLN A 354 2.08 -18.40 -7.43
CA GLN A 354 2.97 -17.35 -7.93
C GLN A 354 3.16 -17.46 -9.44
N TRP A 355 3.36 -16.32 -10.10
CA TRP A 355 3.73 -16.30 -11.52
C TRP A 355 5.05 -17.04 -11.79
N SER A 356 5.98 -17.01 -10.83
CA SER A 356 7.24 -17.74 -10.92
C SER A 356 7.09 -19.25 -11.01
N ASP A 357 5.95 -19.80 -10.60
CA ASP A 357 5.64 -21.24 -10.69
C ASP A 357 5.24 -21.64 -12.11
N LEU A 358 4.64 -20.70 -12.82
CA LEU A 358 3.93 -20.94 -14.06
C LEU A 358 4.73 -20.55 -15.29
N GLN A 359 5.61 -19.57 -15.16
CA GLN A 359 6.40 -19.02 -16.28
C GLN A 359 7.42 -19.99 -16.85
N GLY A 360 7.86 -19.68 -18.08
CA GLY A 360 8.94 -20.38 -18.76
C GLY A 360 8.54 -21.63 -19.53
N GLY A 361 7.24 -21.85 -19.70
CA GLY A 361 6.71 -22.94 -20.55
C GLY A 361 6.74 -24.33 -19.92
N TYR A 362 6.70 -25.34 -20.81
CA TYR A 362 6.75 -26.77 -20.45
C TYR A 362 5.53 -27.26 -19.65
N ALA A 363 4.33 -26.80 -20.04
CA ALA A 363 3.06 -27.37 -19.63
C ALA A 363 2.00 -27.00 -20.67
N ASP A 364 1.00 -27.86 -20.85
CA ASP A 364 -0.11 -27.58 -21.77
C ASP A 364 -1.05 -26.50 -21.19
N LYS A 365 -1.25 -26.49 -19.88
CA LYS A 365 -2.09 -25.51 -19.16
C LYS A 365 -1.43 -25.05 -17.87
N TRP A 366 -1.69 -23.79 -17.51
CA TRP A 366 -1.24 -23.17 -16.27
C TRP A 366 -2.43 -22.73 -15.45
N ILE A 367 -2.43 -23.05 -14.18
CA ILE A 367 -3.52 -22.73 -13.26
C ILE A 367 -2.97 -21.89 -12.12
N LYS A 368 -3.33 -20.59 -12.12
CA LYS A 368 -2.97 -19.64 -11.09
C LYS A 368 -3.98 -19.69 -9.96
N LEU A 369 -3.50 -19.89 -8.74
CA LEU A 369 -4.32 -19.79 -7.53
C LEU A 369 -4.16 -18.41 -6.87
N PRO A 370 -5.16 -17.92 -6.11
CA PRO A 370 -5.07 -16.65 -5.41
C PRO A 370 -4.06 -16.70 -4.29
N ASN A 371 -3.25 -15.65 -4.16
CA ASN A 371 -2.41 -15.42 -3.00
C ASN A 371 -2.37 -13.91 -2.67
N ALA A 372 -2.86 -13.54 -1.50
CA ALA A 372 -2.90 -12.16 -1.01
C ALA A 372 -1.78 -11.85 -0.01
N THR A 373 -0.97 -12.83 0.40
CA THR A 373 -0.06 -12.69 1.53
C THR A 373 1.36 -12.32 1.15
N TYR A 374 1.91 -12.91 0.09
CA TYR A 374 3.25 -12.63 -0.38
C TYR A 374 3.32 -12.59 -1.90
N TYR A 375 4.38 -11.99 -2.42
CA TYR A 375 4.67 -11.90 -3.84
C TYR A 375 6.14 -12.18 -4.12
N LEU A 376 6.39 -13.16 -4.98
CA LEU A 376 7.73 -13.46 -5.46
C LEU A 376 7.94 -12.81 -6.82
N PRO A 377 8.62 -11.65 -6.90
CA PRO A 377 8.84 -10.97 -8.16
C PRO A 377 9.64 -11.84 -9.11
N SER A 378 9.18 -11.88 -10.35
CA SER A 378 9.83 -12.61 -11.43
C SER A 378 10.51 -11.63 -12.37
N PRO A 379 11.80 -11.32 -12.16
CA PRO A 379 12.49 -10.26 -12.90
C PRO A 379 12.68 -10.57 -14.40
N ASN A 380 12.40 -11.79 -14.82
CA ASN A 380 12.52 -12.24 -16.20
C ASN A 380 11.16 -12.44 -16.88
N PHE A 381 10.14 -11.72 -16.44
CA PHE A 381 8.81 -11.79 -17.03
C PHE A 381 8.77 -10.86 -18.27
N PRO A 382 8.83 -11.36 -19.51
CA PRO A 382 8.53 -10.53 -20.66
C PRO A 382 7.03 -10.23 -20.69
N GLU A 383 6.64 -8.99 -20.98
CA GLU A 383 5.24 -8.55 -21.06
C GLU A 383 4.36 -9.46 -21.95
N THR A 384 4.94 -10.06 -22.99
CA THR A 384 4.25 -10.99 -23.89
C THR A 384 3.94 -12.35 -23.26
N GLU A 385 4.81 -12.88 -22.40
CA GLU A 385 4.55 -14.14 -21.70
C GLU A 385 3.51 -13.97 -20.58
N ALA A 386 3.43 -12.77 -19.99
CA ALA A 386 2.42 -12.44 -19.00
C ALA A 386 1.00 -12.46 -19.57
N ALA A 387 0.82 -11.86 -20.76
CA ALA A 387 -0.48 -11.80 -21.43
C ALA A 387 -0.94 -13.20 -21.89
N ASP A 388 -0.04 -14.02 -22.42
CA ASP A 388 -0.36 -15.38 -22.87
C ASP A 388 -0.66 -16.32 -21.68
N ALA A 389 0.07 -16.15 -20.58
CA ALA A 389 -0.18 -16.87 -19.35
C ALA A 389 -1.54 -16.48 -18.73
N ALA A 390 -1.85 -15.19 -18.65
CA ALA A 390 -3.12 -14.70 -18.10
C ALA A 390 -4.35 -15.18 -18.89
N ALA A 391 -4.25 -15.25 -20.21
CA ALA A 391 -5.35 -15.69 -21.08
C ALA A 391 -5.79 -17.15 -20.86
N GLY A 392 -4.90 -18.00 -20.33
CA GLY A 392 -5.19 -19.42 -20.06
C GLY A 392 -5.56 -19.75 -18.62
N MET A 393 -5.54 -18.78 -17.71
CA MET A 393 -5.53 -19.06 -16.27
C MET A 393 -6.78 -18.64 -15.51
N ALA A 394 -7.54 -17.65 -16.00
CA ALA A 394 -8.70 -17.14 -15.26
C ALA A 394 -9.85 -18.16 -15.29
N PRO A 395 -10.22 -18.76 -14.17
CA PRO A 395 -11.44 -19.54 -14.10
C PRO A 395 -12.64 -18.59 -14.11
N ALA A 396 -13.62 -18.87 -14.96
CA ALA A 396 -14.82 -18.05 -15.08
C ALA A 396 -15.70 -18.03 -13.82
N GLU A 397 -15.45 -18.94 -12.91
CA GLU A 397 -16.25 -19.17 -11.71
C GLU A 397 -15.71 -18.47 -10.46
N SER A 398 -14.56 -17.76 -10.55
CA SER A 398 -14.03 -17.06 -9.39
C SER A 398 -14.54 -15.62 -9.29
N THR A 399 -14.64 -15.12 -8.08
CA THR A 399 -15.10 -13.76 -7.78
C THR A 399 -13.95 -12.73 -7.75
N TYR A 400 -12.73 -13.16 -8.05
CA TYR A 400 -11.56 -12.29 -8.11
C TYR A 400 -10.98 -12.21 -9.52
N ASP A 401 -10.32 -11.10 -9.81
CA ASP A 401 -9.57 -10.90 -11.05
C ASP A 401 -8.09 -11.19 -10.82
N LEU A 402 -7.47 -11.92 -11.75
CA LEU A 402 -6.03 -12.17 -11.71
C LEU A 402 -5.27 -10.97 -12.29
N MET A 403 -4.42 -10.38 -11.48
CA MET A 403 -3.52 -9.31 -11.89
C MET A 403 -2.12 -9.88 -12.20
N PRO A 404 -1.36 -9.28 -13.14
CA PRO A 404 0.00 -9.72 -13.44
C PRO A 404 0.96 -9.73 -12.24
N ASP A 405 0.71 -8.89 -11.23
CA ASP A 405 1.48 -8.85 -9.99
C ASP A 405 1.12 -9.96 -8.99
N GLY A 406 0.14 -10.81 -9.34
CA GLY A 406 -0.32 -11.89 -8.47
C GLY A 406 -1.38 -11.48 -7.46
N SER A 407 -1.77 -10.20 -7.40
CA SER A 407 -2.86 -9.77 -6.54
C SER A 407 -4.18 -10.40 -6.98
N SER A 408 -5.04 -10.64 -6.01
CA SER A 408 -6.33 -11.29 -6.20
C SER A 408 -7.40 -10.22 -6.24
N GLY A 409 -8.09 -10.05 -7.30
CA GLY A 409 -9.12 -9.07 -7.50
C GLY A 409 -10.21 -8.95 -6.43
N LYS A 410 -11.46 -8.80 -6.85
CA LYS A 410 -12.60 -8.60 -5.94
C LYS A 410 -12.94 -9.89 -5.21
N ALA A 411 -13.10 -9.81 -3.90
CA ALA A 411 -13.61 -10.90 -3.09
C ALA A 411 -15.08 -10.65 -2.73
N GLU A 412 -15.92 -11.66 -2.91
CA GLU A 412 -17.33 -11.59 -2.52
C GLU A 412 -17.45 -11.43 -1.00
N GLY A 413 -18.29 -10.47 -0.55
CA GLY A 413 -18.48 -10.19 0.88
C GLY A 413 -17.44 -9.28 1.54
N VAL A 414 -16.35 -8.98 0.85
CA VAL A 414 -15.46 -7.87 1.17
C VAL A 414 -15.89 -6.71 0.29
N LYS A 415 -16.15 -5.53 0.87
CA LYS A 415 -16.60 -4.33 0.15
C LYS A 415 -16.06 -4.28 -1.28
N ASP A 416 -16.73 -3.63 -2.23
CA ASP A 416 -16.45 -3.60 -3.68
C ASP A 416 -15.02 -3.16 -4.10
N TYR A 417 -13.99 -3.63 -3.42
CA TYR A 417 -12.60 -3.33 -3.75
C TYR A 417 -11.72 -4.60 -3.79
N MET A 418 -10.62 -4.49 -4.52
CA MET A 418 -9.63 -5.52 -4.73
C MET A 418 -9.04 -6.02 -3.39
N VAL A 419 -8.81 -7.33 -3.29
CA VAL A 419 -7.98 -7.88 -2.21
C VAL A 419 -6.52 -7.57 -2.54
N PRO A 420 -5.84 -6.75 -1.74
CA PRO A 420 -4.45 -6.40 -2.01
C PRO A 420 -3.52 -7.58 -1.77
N ASN A 421 -2.33 -7.54 -2.38
CA ASN A 421 -1.24 -8.42 -2.00
C ASN A 421 -0.33 -7.72 -0.98
N MET A 422 -0.04 -8.37 0.16
CA MET A 422 0.63 -7.71 1.29
C MET A 422 2.08 -7.32 0.99
N ASP A 423 2.82 -8.11 0.22
CA ASP A 423 4.18 -7.74 -0.19
C ASP A 423 4.20 -6.58 -1.18
N ILE A 424 3.19 -6.49 -2.07
CA ILE A 424 3.03 -5.33 -2.96
C ILE A 424 2.69 -4.07 -2.15
N VAL A 425 1.80 -4.17 -1.17
CA VAL A 425 1.51 -3.06 -0.22
C VAL A 425 2.78 -2.60 0.47
N LYS A 426 3.55 -3.53 1.02
CA LYS A 426 4.83 -3.25 1.69
C LYS A 426 5.84 -2.57 0.75
N ALA A 427 5.97 -3.09 -0.46
CA ALA A 427 6.88 -2.53 -1.47
C ALA A 427 6.46 -1.11 -1.88
N THR A 428 5.14 -0.86 -2.04
CA THR A 428 4.60 0.46 -2.37
C THR A 428 4.84 1.46 -1.24
N ILE A 429 4.59 1.07 0.00
CA ILE A 429 4.88 1.91 1.18
C ILE A 429 6.39 2.21 1.26
N ARG A 430 7.26 1.21 1.10
CA ARG A 430 8.71 1.40 1.08
C ARG A 430 9.17 2.36 -0.03
N ALA A 431 8.59 2.25 -1.22
CA ALA A 431 8.87 3.16 -2.33
C ALA A 431 8.42 4.60 -2.00
N TYR A 432 7.27 4.79 -1.37
CA TYR A 432 6.79 6.09 -0.92
C TYR A 432 7.75 6.80 0.04
N TYR A 433 8.35 6.05 0.96
CA TYR A 433 9.39 6.55 1.87
C TYR A 433 10.80 6.54 1.26
N ASN A 434 10.96 6.11 -0.01
CA ASN A 434 12.26 5.86 -0.65
C ASN A 434 13.19 5.06 0.28
N ALA A 435 12.62 4.03 0.92
CA ALA A 435 13.30 3.25 1.94
C ALA A 435 14.26 2.25 1.31
N SER A 436 15.37 2.03 1.98
CA SER A 436 16.40 1.06 1.57
C SER A 436 16.81 0.15 2.73
N PRO A 437 17.26 -1.09 2.46
CA PRO A 437 17.72 -1.98 3.52
C PRO A 437 18.99 -1.43 4.19
N ASP A 438 18.99 -1.40 5.51
CA ASP A 438 20.16 -1.15 6.35
C ASP A 438 20.66 -2.46 6.96
N ALA A 439 21.85 -2.90 6.55
CA ALA A 439 22.41 -4.16 6.98
C ALA A 439 22.83 -4.18 8.47
N ALA A 440 23.10 -3.01 9.06
CA ALA A 440 23.47 -2.91 10.47
C ALA A 440 22.26 -3.03 11.39
N LEU A 441 21.11 -2.50 10.94
CA LEU A 441 19.85 -2.55 11.67
C LEU A 441 19.03 -3.79 11.31
N GLY A 442 19.32 -4.44 10.17
CA GLY A 442 18.58 -5.59 9.69
C GLY A 442 17.15 -5.27 9.22
N GLN A 443 16.85 -4.02 8.91
CA GLN A 443 15.54 -3.54 8.50
C GLN A 443 15.64 -2.55 7.34
N TYR A 444 14.49 -2.14 6.78
CA TYR A 444 14.43 -0.98 5.89
C TYR A 444 14.40 0.32 6.70
N VAL A 445 15.05 1.35 6.18
CA VAL A 445 15.03 2.70 6.75
C VAL A 445 14.62 3.71 5.69
N ALA A 446 13.80 4.68 6.06
CA ALA A 446 13.35 5.73 5.17
C ALA A 446 14.51 6.63 4.74
N ASN A 447 14.48 7.14 3.52
CA ASN A 447 15.34 8.22 3.10
C ASN A 447 14.91 9.52 3.80
N LYS A 448 15.80 10.12 4.57
CA LYS A 448 15.49 11.32 5.39
C LYS A 448 15.69 12.63 4.64
N THR A 449 16.12 12.58 3.38
CA THR A 449 16.39 13.78 2.58
C THR A 449 15.48 13.94 1.39
N GLU A 450 14.99 12.83 0.83
CA GLU A 450 14.25 12.82 -0.45
C GLU A 450 13.31 11.62 -0.53
N SER A 451 12.01 11.88 -0.61
CA SER A 451 10.99 10.86 -0.84
C SER A 451 9.65 11.51 -1.22
N SER A 452 8.72 10.72 -1.77
CA SER A 452 7.35 11.18 -2.01
C SER A 452 6.66 11.60 -0.70
N TYR A 453 6.89 10.86 0.38
CA TYR A 453 6.41 11.22 1.72
C TYR A 453 6.89 12.62 2.14
N ILE A 454 8.20 12.90 2.05
CA ILE A 454 8.74 14.21 2.40
C ILE A 454 8.09 15.31 1.57
N SER A 455 7.90 15.09 0.26
CA SER A 455 7.24 16.05 -0.63
C SER A 455 5.80 16.33 -0.21
N ASP A 456 5.03 15.28 0.06
CA ASP A 456 3.61 15.39 0.43
C ASP A 456 3.44 16.06 1.80
N VAL A 457 4.18 15.60 2.80
CA VAL A 457 4.12 16.17 4.15
C VAL A 457 4.59 17.64 4.15
N THR A 458 5.67 17.96 3.43
CA THR A 458 6.15 19.35 3.32
C THR A 458 5.11 20.24 2.63
N ALA A 459 4.39 19.75 1.63
CA ALA A 459 3.30 20.51 1.01
C ALA A 459 2.15 20.80 1.99
N VAL A 460 1.74 19.80 2.78
CA VAL A 460 0.72 19.99 3.84
C VAL A 460 1.20 21.00 4.88
N THR A 461 2.38 20.77 5.44
CA THR A 461 2.90 21.60 6.54
C THR A 461 3.19 23.05 6.12
N SER A 462 3.65 23.25 4.87
CA SER A 462 3.86 24.60 4.33
C SER A 462 2.54 25.36 4.15
N ALA A 463 1.52 24.72 3.59
CA ALA A 463 0.20 25.33 3.43
C ALA A 463 -0.46 25.60 4.79
N ALA A 464 -0.41 24.63 5.71
CA ALA A 464 -0.96 24.77 7.04
C ALA A 464 -0.26 25.85 7.84
N LYS A 465 1.07 26.01 7.69
CA LYS A 465 1.84 27.05 8.39
C LYS A 465 1.32 28.46 8.11
N GLU A 466 1.05 28.79 6.84
CA GLU A 466 0.53 30.10 6.47
C GLU A 466 -0.82 30.37 7.12
N GLU A 467 -1.73 29.39 7.05
CA GLU A 467 -3.07 29.50 7.61
C GLU A 467 -3.06 29.58 9.14
N VAL A 468 -2.31 28.70 9.80
CA VAL A 468 -2.19 28.67 11.27
C VAL A 468 -1.59 29.97 11.81
N VAL A 469 -0.53 30.47 11.20
CA VAL A 469 0.07 31.75 11.59
C VAL A 469 -0.92 32.91 11.48
N ALA A 470 -1.74 32.93 10.42
CA ALA A 470 -2.81 33.92 10.28
C ALA A 470 -3.89 33.77 11.35
N ASN A 471 -4.31 32.53 11.64
CA ASN A 471 -5.31 32.23 12.67
C ASN A 471 -4.82 32.56 14.07
N CYS A 472 -3.55 32.25 14.40
CA CYS A 472 -2.93 32.65 15.67
C CYS A 472 -2.97 34.18 15.85
N LYS A 473 -2.51 34.94 14.88
CA LYS A 473 -2.52 36.41 14.92
C LYS A 473 -3.92 36.99 15.05
N ALA A 474 -4.90 36.44 14.31
CA ALA A 474 -6.28 36.87 14.38
C ALA A 474 -6.89 36.63 15.75
N ALA A 475 -6.63 35.47 16.37
CA ALA A 475 -7.10 35.14 17.72
C ALA A 475 -6.44 36.05 18.77
N VAL A 476 -5.13 36.31 18.68
CA VAL A 476 -4.47 37.28 19.56
C VAL A 476 -5.10 38.67 19.41
N ALA A 477 -5.41 39.13 18.18
CA ALA A 477 -6.06 40.42 17.94
C ALA A 477 -7.46 40.51 18.56
N ARG A 478 -8.17 39.39 18.70
CA ARG A 478 -9.46 39.30 19.41
C ARG A 478 -9.31 39.25 20.93
N GLY A 479 -8.07 39.23 21.47
CA GLY A 479 -7.80 39.06 22.90
C GLY A 479 -7.94 37.62 23.41
N GLU A 480 -8.00 36.65 22.51
CA GLU A 480 -8.04 35.24 22.83
C GLU A 480 -6.64 34.68 23.13
N LYS A 481 -6.56 33.51 23.73
CA LYS A 481 -5.34 32.78 24.04
C LYS A 481 -5.20 31.59 23.07
N PRO A 482 -4.65 31.82 21.85
CA PRO A 482 -4.65 30.77 20.84
C PRO A 482 -3.69 29.62 21.17
N ALA A 483 -4.04 28.42 20.73
CA ALA A 483 -3.20 27.23 20.81
C ALA A 483 -3.30 26.40 19.52
N ILE A 484 -2.30 25.55 19.33
CA ILE A 484 -2.35 24.44 18.36
C ILE A 484 -2.17 23.13 19.11
N THR A 485 -2.94 22.10 18.75
CA THR A 485 -2.77 20.75 19.30
C THR A 485 -2.05 19.85 18.31
N LEU A 486 -1.15 19.03 18.83
CA LEU A 486 -0.19 18.25 18.06
C LEU A 486 -0.18 16.81 18.57
N ASP A 487 -0.47 15.85 17.68
CA ASP A 487 -0.17 14.45 17.99
C ASP A 487 1.34 14.18 17.93
N ALA A 488 1.78 13.00 18.40
CA ALA A 488 3.17 12.62 18.43
C ALA A 488 3.56 11.82 17.17
N ASP A 489 3.00 10.61 17.02
CA ASP A 489 3.40 9.65 16.01
C ASP A 489 2.95 10.11 14.60
N ASP A 490 3.84 10.08 13.64
CA ASP A 490 3.67 10.56 12.25
C ASP A 490 3.03 11.95 12.10
N THR A 491 2.98 12.70 13.20
CA THR A 491 2.53 14.09 13.25
C THR A 491 3.68 15.03 13.61
N THR A 492 4.25 14.90 14.81
CA THR A 492 5.46 15.66 15.19
C THR A 492 6.73 14.84 15.04
N LEU A 493 6.66 13.54 15.26
CA LEU A 493 7.77 12.60 15.17
C LEU A 493 7.48 11.56 14.08
N TRP A 494 8.43 11.37 13.19
CA TRP A 494 8.31 10.47 12.05
C TRP A 494 8.65 9.04 12.45
N THR A 495 7.66 8.14 12.47
CA THR A 495 7.78 6.80 13.09
C THR A 495 8.14 5.68 12.12
N TYR A 496 8.23 5.91 10.81
CA TYR A 496 8.40 4.84 9.81
C TYR A 496 9.49 3.81 10.15
N ASP A 497 10.68 4.26 10.62
CA ASP A 497 11.76 3.31 10.94
C ASP A 497 11.41 2.44 12.17
N MET A 498 10.61 2.97 13.09
CA MET A 498 10.05 2.19 14.19
C MET A 498 9.02 1.18 13.69
N GLU A 499 8.16 1.57 12.77
CA GLU A 499 7.15 0.67 12.19
C GLU A 499 7.80 -0.50 11.42
N GLU A 500 8.88 -0.25 10.65
CA GLU A 500 9.67 -1.32 10.04
C GLU A 500 10.34 -2.22 11.08
N TRP A 501 10.86 -1.65 12.18
CA TRP A 501 11.42 -2.43 13.29
C TRP A 501 10.37 -3.27 14.00
N LEU A 502 9.14 -2.76 14.12
CA LEU A 502 7.98 -3.48 14.64
C LEU A 502 7.43 -4.50 13.64
N GLU A 503 7.98 -4.57 12.43
CA GLU A 503 7.44 -5.37 11.32
C GLU A 503 5.96 -5.01 11.02
N PHE A 504 5.61 -3.72 11.16
CA PHE A 504 4.23 -3.20 11.10
C PHE A 504 3.25 -3.93 12.04
N ASN A 505 3.77 -4.55 13.09
CA ASN A 505 2.98 -5.26 14.09
C ASN A 505 3.14 -4.61 15.46
N PHE A 506 2.33 -3.58 15.68
CA PHE A 506 2.37 -2.77 16.89
C PHE A 506 2.16 -3.59 18.17
N SER A 507 3.02 -3.36 19.15
CA SER A 507 2.88 -3.79 20.53
C SER A 507 3.33 -2.66 21.46
N PRO A 508 2.54 -2.33 22.51
CA PRO A 508 2.93 -1.32 23.49
C PRO A 508 4.30 -1.60 24.14
N GLU A 509 4.59 -2.87 24.41
CA GLU A 509 5.84 -3.31 25.01
C GLU A 509 7.03 -3.05 24.09
N LYS A 510 6.90 -3.39 22.81
CA LYS A 510 7.93 -3.13 21.79
C LYS A 510 8.10 -1.63 21.53
N GLN A 511 7.02 -0.85 21.53
CA GLN A 511 7.13 0.61 21.44
C GLN A 511 7.92 1.20 22.63
N ILE A 512 7.64 0.73 23.84
CA ILE A 512 8.41 1.12 25.05
C ILE A 512 9.87 0.67 24.92
N GLU A 513 10.12 -0.51 24.43
CA GLU A 513 11.47 -1.01 24.17
C GLU A 513 12.23 -0.10 23.21
N TYR A 514 11.64 0.23 22.07
CA TYR A 514 12.24 1.07 21.04
C TYR A 514 12.49 2.50 21.54
N LEU A 515 11.47 3.15 22.09
CA LEU A 515 11.52 4.57 22.44
C LEU A 515 12.17 4.86 23.79
N LYS A 516 12.06 3.94 24.77
CA LYS A 516 12.48 4.21 26.15
C LYS A 516 13.67 3.34 26.58
N THR A 517 13.58 2.03 26.42
CA THR A 517 14.59 1.10 26.93
C THR A 517 15.88 1.17 26.12
N ASN A 518 15.77 1.10 24.79
CA ASN A 518 16.91 1.16 23.86
C ASN A 518 17.11 2.58 23.28
N TYR A 519 16.29 3.50 23.58
CA TYR A 519 16.15 4.87 23.08
C TYR A 519 16.65 5.10 21.66
N HIS A 520 15.74 4.93 20.72
CA HIS A 520 15.93 5.39 19.36
C HIS A 520 15.19 6.71 19.17
N ALA A 521 15.96 7.79 18.97
CA ALA A 521 15.38 9.10 18.66
C ALA A 521 14.69 9.05 17.30
N LEU A 522 13.41 9.41 17.27
CA LEU A 522 12.66 9.58 16.03
C LEU A 522 12.99 10.94 15.41
N PRO A 523 13.15 11.04 14.09
CA PRO A 523 13.32 12.33 13.42
C PRO A 523 12.03 13.15 13.49
N ALA A 524 12.15 14.47 13.35
CA ALA A 524 10.97 15.31 13.19
C ALA A 524 10.25 15.02 11.87
N THR A 525 8.92 15.09 11.89
CA THR A 525 8.11 15.07 10.68
C THR A 525 8.46 16.28 9.82
N PRO A 526 8.68 16.09 8.49
CA PRO A 526 9.15 17.16 7.62
C PRO A 526 8.26 18.42 7.66
N GLY A 527 8.88 19.59 7.85
CA GLY A 527 8.20 20.89 7.91
C GLY A 527 7.50 21.23 9.23
N MET A 528 7.26 20.26 10.12
CA MET A 528 6.51 20.50 11.37
C MET A 528 7.25 21.36 12.39
N VAL A 529 8.57 21.22 12.54
CA VAL A 529 9.36 22.08 13.44
C VAL A 529 9.22 23.55 13.04
N ASP A 530 9.31 23.83 11.75
CA ASP A 530 9.19 25.19 11.21
C ASP A 530 7.76 25.73 11.39
N LEU A 531 6.73 24.92 11.13
CA LEU A 531 5.33 25.26 11.37
C LEU A 531 5.08 25.62 12.84
N VAL A 532 5.46 24.73 13.76
CA VAL A 532 5.21 24.92 15.21
C VAL A 532 5.98 26.14 15.74
N THR A 533 7.22 26.34 15.29
CA THR A 533 8.03 27.51 15.65
C THR A 533 7.36 28.81 15.16
N ALA A 534 6.87 28.83 13.93
CA ALA A 534 6.18 29.99 13.36
C ALA A 534 4.84 30.26 14.06
N ALA A 535 4.07 29.22 14.39
CA ALA A 535 2.83 29.35 15.16
C ALA A 535 3.08 29.95 16.56
N LYS A 536 4.11 29.45 17.26
CA LYS A 536 4.51 30.00 18.58
C LYS A 536 4.94 31.46 18.48
N ALA A 537 5.72 31.80 17.47
CA ALA A 537 6.12 33.21 17.22
C ALA A 537 4.92 34.10 16.87
N ALA A 538 3.84 33.55 16.33
CA ALA A 538 2.58 34.24 16.03
C ALA A 538 1.64 34.36 17.25
N GLY A 539 2.01 33.82 18.42
CA GLY A 539 1.27 33.91 19.67
C GLY A 539 0.48 32.65 20.04
N CYS A 540 0.54 31.57 19.27
CA CYS A 540 -0.09 30.31 19.63
C CYS A 540 0.77 29.51 20.62
N GLU A 541 0.13 28.89 21.60
CA GLU A 541 0.79 27.91 22.47
C GLU A 541 0.73 26.51 21.83
N PRO A 542 1.87 25.84 21.59
CA PRO A 542 1.86 24.45 21.17
C PRO A 542 1.51 23.53 22.34
N ILE A 543 0.55 22.64 22.14
CA ILE A 543 0.06 21.67 23.13
C ILE A 543 0.17 20.27 22.56
N GLY A 544 0.83 19.37 23.28
CA GLY A 544 0.95 17.96 22.88
C GLY A 544 -0.29 17.17 23.29
N LEU A 545 -0.81 16.34 22.37
CA LEU A 545 -1.99 15.50 22.61
C LEU A 545 -1.84 14.18 21.90
N THR A 546 -1.34 13.15 22.59
CA THR A 546 -0.98 11.88 22.00
C THR A 546 -1.70 10.68 22.62
N GLY A 547 -1.86 9.62 21.83
CA GLY A 547 -2.30 8.31 22.30
C GLY A 547 -1.23 7.52 23.06
N ARG A 548 0.03 7.95 23.06
CA ARG A 548 1.10 7.33 23.84
C ARG A 548 0.79 7.30 25.33
N SER A 549 1.24 6.24 26.01
CA SER A 549 1.08 6.10 27.45
C SER A 549 1.90 7.12 28.25
N ASP A 550 1.51 7.35 29.52
CA ASP A 550 2.25 8.24 30.43
C ASP A 550 3.72 7.82 30.61
N ASP A 551 4.02 6.52 30.50
CA ASP A 551 5.39 6.00 30.58
C ASP A 551 6.31 6.51 29.47
N LEU A 552 5.74 6.94 28.35
CA LEU A 552 6.47 7.48 27.21
C LEU A 552 6.52 9.01 27.18
N LYS A 553 5.84 9.71 28.12
CA LYS A 553 5.75 11.17 28.14
C LYS A 553 7.11 11.85 28.16
N GLU A 554 7.94 11.51 29.14
CA GLU A 554 9.26 12.12 29.31
C GLU A 554 10.18 11.89 28.12
N VAL A 555 10.24 10.66 27.62
CA VAL A 555 11.08 10.32 26.47
C VAL A 555 10.58 10.99 25.19
N THR A 556 9.26 11.15 25.02
CA THR A 556 8.67 11.86 23.88
C THR A 556 9.03 13.35 23.92
N GLN A 557 8.87 14.01 25.06
CA GLN A 557 9.24 15.44 25.22
C GLN A 557 10.74 15.65 25.03
N ARG A 558 11.58 14.72 25.51
CA ARG A 558 13.02 14.75 25.25
C ARG A 558 13.31 14.69 23.75
N ASN A 559 12.71 13.73 23.03
CA ASN A 559 12.90 13.58 21.60
C ASN A 559 12.46 14.84 20.82
N LEU A 560 11.29 15.40 21.15
CA LEU A 560 10.81 16.66 20.55
C LEU A 560 11.83 17.80 20.71
N ASN A 561 12.39 17.96 21.91
CA ASN A 561 13.41 18.97 22.18
C ASN A 561 14.70 18.73 21.36
N GLU A 562 15.14 17.46 21.28
CA GLU A 562 16.35 17.07 20.53
C GLU A 562 16.22 17.34 19.03
N VAL A 563 15.02 17.18 18.45
CA VAL A 563 14.78 17.45 17.02
C VAL A 563 14.36 18.90 16.73
N GLY A 564 14.36 19.77 17.74
CA GLY A 564 14.28 21.23 17.58
C GLY A 564 12.90 21.84 17.73
N TYR A 565 11.91 21.13 18.27
CA TYR A 565 10.63 21.77 18.62
C TYR A 565 10.79 22.77 19.76
N PRO A 566 10.00 23.87 19.77
CA PRO A 566 9.85 24.70 20.94
C PRO A 566 9.40 23.85 22.14
N ALA A 567 10.01 24.06 23.30
CA ALA A 567 9.65 23.33 24.51
C ALA A 567 8.15 23.46 24.82
N ILE A 568 7.48 22.33 25.00
CA ILE A 568 6.09 22.24 25.45
C ILE A 568 6.10 21.95 26.94
N PRO A 569 5.48 22.79 27.81
CA PRO A 569 5.38 22.52 29.23
C PRO A 569 4.74 21.17 29.52
N SER A 570 5.20 20.46 30.54
CA SER A 570 4.72 19.12 30.84
C SER A 570 3.22 19.10 31.18
N GLU A 571 2.68 20.14 31.76
CA GLU A 571 1.25 20.33 32.03
C GLU A 571 0.41 20.56 30.77
N LEU A 572 1.05 20.94 29.65
CA LEU A 572 0.42 21.09 28.33
C LEU A 572 0.77 19.93 27.39
N TYR A 573 1.30 18.85 27.91
CA TYR A 573 1.56 17.63 27.14
C TYR A 573 0.69 16.48 27.67
N PHE A 574 -0.36 16.12 26.94
CA PHE A 574 -1.37 15.15 27.32
C PHE A 574 -1.08 13.78 26.71
N THR A 575 -0.90 12.79 27.56
CA THR A 575 -0.71 11.37 27.21
C THR A 575 -1.91 10.54 27.69
N LYS A 576 -2.16 9.40 27.06
CA LYS A 576 -3.28 8.52 27.43
C LYS A 576 -2.81 7.50 28.47
N LYS A 577 -3.03 7.82 29.76
CA LYS A 577 -2.63 6.96 30.88
C LYS A 577 -3.18 5.53 30.78
N SER A 578 -4.42 5.40 30.35
CA SER A 578 -5.12 4.12 30.27
C SER A 578 -6.23 4.18 29.21
N SER A 579 -6.66 3.01 28.74
CA SER A 579 -7.91 2.91 27.98
C SER A 579 -9.14 2.79 28.89
N MET A 580 -8.97 2.53 30.22
CA MET A 580 -10.08 2.39 31.16
C MET A 580 -10.56 3.77 31.64
N ALA A 581 -11.84 4.06 31.43
CA ALA A 581 -12.46 5.34 31.82
C ALA A 581 -12.23 5.70 33.29
N SER A 582 -12.26 4.71 34.18
CA SER A 582 -12.07 4.90 35.63
C SER A 582 -10.65 5.35 36.03
N GLU A 583 -9.68 5.19 35.15
CA GLU A 583 -8.28 5.55 35.41
C GLU A 583 -7.87 6.86 34.75
N LEU A 584 -8.76 7.43 33.92
CA LEU A 584 -8.57 8.71 33.27
C LEU A 584 -9.03 9.88 34.14
N PRO A 585 -8.60 11.13 33.88
CA PRO A 585 -9.11 12.31 34.58
C PRO A 585 -10.62 12.44 34.49
N SER A 586 -11.28 12.95 35.53
CA SER A 586 -12.74 13.05 35.63
C SER A 586 -13.41 13.91 34.53
N TRP A 587 -12.65 14.77 33.87
CA TRP A 587 -13.16 15.58 32.77
C TRP A 587 -13.11 14.82 31.40
N VAL A 588 -12.49 13.63 31.34
CA VAL A 588 -12.57 12.76 30.16
C VAL A 588 -13.91 12.04 30.16
N SER A 589 -14.63 12.15 29.06
CA SER A 589 -15.94 11.52 28.88
C SER A 589 -15.87 10.35 27.94
N CYS A 590 -16.22 9.16 28.40
CA CYS A 590 -16.23 7.93 27.62
C CYS A 590 -17.66 7.32 27.68
N ALA A 591 -18.13 6.82 26.55
CA ALA A 591 -19.46 6.19 26.46
C ALA A 591 -19.53 4.80 27.14
N LYS A 592 -18.37 4.17 27.30
CA LYS A 592 -18.23 2.82 27.89
C LYS A 592 -17.06 2.79 28.87
N ASP A 593 -16.90 1.66 29.56
CA ASP A 593 -15.78 1.43 30.49
C ASP A 593 -14.40 1.59 29.82
N LYS A 594 -14.31 1.33 28.50
CA LYS A 594 -13.13 1.62 27.68
C LYS A 594 -13.35 2.87 26.84
N CYS A 595 -12.45 3.81 26.99
CA CYS A 595 -12.42 5.07 26.25
C CYS A 595 -11.74 4.87 24.90
N THR A 596 -12.40 5.25 23.83
CA THR A 596 -11.80 5.29 22.49
C THR A 596 -10.74 6.40 22.41
N THR A 597 -9.92 6.39 21.38
CA THR A 597 -8.94 7.46 21.12
C THR A 597 -9.66 8.78 20.81
N ILE A 598 -10.75 8.72 20.04
CA ILE A 598 -11.60 9.89 19.73
C ILE A 598 -12.15 10.53 21.01
N GLU A 599 -12.76 9.73 21.89
CA GLU A 599 -13.34 10.24 23.15
C GLU A 599 -12.28 10.86 24.06
N PHE A 600 -11.11 10.23 24.16
CA PHE A 600 -10.00 10.79 24.92
C PHE A 600 -9.51 12.11 24.31
N LYS A 601 -9.13 12.12 23.03
CA LYS A 601 -8.54 13.31 22.38
C LYS A 601 -9.54 14.48 22.29
N SER A 602 -10.81 14.22 21.98
CA SER A 602 -11.85 15.27 21.99
C SER A 602 -12.12 15.82 23.38
N SER A 603 -12.12 14.97 24.43
CA SER A 603 -12.26 15.42 25.83
C SER A 603 -11.07 16.30 26.26
N VAL A 604 -9.84 15.96 25.84
CA VAL A 604 -8.66 16.79 26.12
C VAL A 604 -8.78 18.14 25.41
N ARG A 605 -9.16 18.19 24.13
CA ARG A 605 -9.38 19.45 23.41
C ARG A 605 -10.46 20.30 24.09
N LYS A 606 -11.56 19.67 24.51
CA LYS A 606 -12.59 20.34 25.30
C LYS A 606 -12.05 20.92 26.61
N HIS A 607 -11.23 20.17 27.34
CA HIS A 607 -10.59 20.64 28.59
C HIS A 607 -9.64 21.82 28.32
N ILE A 608 -8.84 21.77 27.25
CA ILE A 608 -7.95 22.85 26.84
C ILE A 608 -8.72 24.16 26.61
N GLU A 609 -9.87 24.08 25.95
CA GLU A 609 -10.67 25.27 25.65
C GLU A 609 -11.49 25.77 26.85
N ASN A 610 -12.25 24.86 27.47
CA ASN A 610 -13.23 25.27 28.49
C ASN A 610 -12.62 25.50 29.86
N ASP A 611 -11.59 24.73 30.23
CA ASP A 611 -11.03 24.78 31.59
C ASP A 611 -9.70 25.55 31.62
N LEU A 612 -8.85 25.44 30.57
CA LEU A 612 -7.57 26.14 30.48
C LEU A 612 -7.66 27.49 29.73
N GLY A 613 -8.80 27.75 29.07
CA GLY A 613 -9.13 29.00 28.41
C GLY A 613 -8.32 29.29 27.15
N TYR A 614 -7.82 28.26 26.48
CA TYR A 614 -7.20 28.39 25.16
C TYR A 614 -8.26 28.32 24.05
N ARG A 615 -7.94 28.87 22.90
CA ARG A 615 -8.66 28.65 21.63
C ARG A 615 -7.80 27.82 20.72
N ILE A 616 -8.24 26.61 20.37
CA ILE A 616 -7.49 25.73 19.47
C ILE A 616 -7.76 26.14 18.04
N VAL A 617 -6.84 26.90 17.44
CA VAL A 617 -6.94 27.42 16.07
C VAL A 617 -6.43 26.43 15.02
N GLY A 618 -5.77 25.36 15.43
CA GLY A 618 -5.32 24.27 14.57
C GLY A 618 -5.09 22.98 15.36
N ASN A 619 -5.57 21.87 14.84
CA ASN A 619 -5.39 20.55 15.41
C ASN A 619 -4.74 19.62 14.37
N PHE A 620 -3.58 19.04 14.68
CA PHE A 620 -2.76 18.24 13.79
C PHE A 620 -2.75 16.79 14.23
N GLY A 621 -2.96 15.89 13.27
CA GLY A 621 -2.91 14.45 13.47
C GLY A 621 -2.75 13.70 12.15
N ASP A 622 -2.19 12.50 12.25
CA ASP A 622 -2.06 11.58 11.12
C ASP A 622 -3.21 10.56 11.04
N GLN A 623 -4.01 10.46 12.13
CA GLN A 623 -5.20 9.61 12.19
C GLN A 623 -6.48 10.46 12.27
N TYR A 624 -7.57 9.96 11.71
CA TYR A 624 -8.87 10.61 11.89
C TYR A 624 -9.30 10.66 13.34
N SER A 625 -8.92 9.65 14.15
CA SER A 625 -9.16 9.64 15.60
C SER A 625 -8.51 10.79 16.35
N ASP A 626 -7.51 11.47 15.78
CA ASP A 626 -6.89 12.68 16.35
C ASP A 626 -7.74 13.92 16.11
N LEU A 627 -8.50 13.91 15.02
CA LEU A 627 -9.13 15.09 14.43
C LEU A 627 -10.62 15.18 14.73
N ILE A 628 -11.30 14.04 14.83
CA ILE A 628 -12.75 13.93 15.06
C ILE A 628 -13.12 14.37 16.49
N GLY A 629 -14.36 14.82 16.68
CA GLY A 629 -14.95 15.15 17.98
C GLY A 629 -14.87 16.62 18.36
N GLY A 630 -14.52 17.49 17.44
CA GLY A 630 -14.61 18.95 17.61
C GLY A 630 -13.54 19.58 18.49
N TYR A 631 -13.86 20.76 19.01
CA TYR A 631 -13.00 21.60 19.85
C TYR A 631 -11.68 21.99 19.16
N ALA A 632 -11.76 22.38 17.89
CA ALA A 632 -10.70 23.05 17.14
C ALA A 632 -11.32 23.80 15.97
N ASP A 633 -10.72 24.92 15.56
CA ASP A 633 -11.21 25.71 14.44
C ASP A 633 -10.91 25.03 13.10
N VAL A 634 -9.72 24.45 12.97
CA VAL A 634 -9.27 23.73 11.77
C VAL A 634 -8.53 22.46 12.16
N ALA A 635 -8.77 21.37 11.41
CA ALA A 635 -8.08 20.11 11.55
C ALA A 635 -7.16 19.88 10.33
N TYR A 636 -5.95 19.40 10.58
CA TYR A 636 -4.94 19.12 9.56
C TYR A 636 -4.54 17.66 9.61
N LYS A 637 -4.96 16.89 8.59
CA LYS A 637 -4.61 15.48 8.42
C LYS A 637 -3.26 15.35 7.72
N LEU A 638 -2.35 14.63 8.36
CA LEU A 638 -1.06 14.24 7.77
C LEU A 638 -1.14 12.84 7.16
N PRO A 639 -0.35 12.54 6.12
CA PRO A 639 -0.33 11.21 5.52
C PRO A 639 0.31 10.19 6.45
N ASN A 640 -0.31 9.01 6.55
CA ASN A 640 0.26 7.85 7.21
C ASN A 640 -0.24 6.56 6.56
N PRO A 641 0.59 5.84 5.79
CA PRO A 641 0.22 4.56 5.21
C PRO A 641 0.59 3.35 6.08
N THR A 642 1.25 3.54 7.23
CA THR A 642 1.87 2.44 7.98
C THR A 642 0.95 1.79 9.00
N TYR A 643 0.00 2.51 9.57
CA TYR A 643 -1.01 1.98 10.47
C TYR A 643 -2.31 2.78 10.40
N TYR A 644 -3.39 2.21 10.94
CA TYR A 644 -4.71 2.82 11.02
C TYR A 644 -5.34 2.60 12.38
N LEU A 645 -5.74 3.69 13.03
CA LEU A 645 -6.50 3.70 14.27
C LEU A 645 -7.91 4.20 13.99
N PRO A 646 -8.94 3.30 14.01
CA PRO A 646 -10.32 3.65 13.73
C PRO A 646 -10.93 4.58 14.76
#